data_24e524dbd5f8ac38e1d6f6acdc5d6db9
#
_entry.id   24e524dbd5f8ac38e1d6f6acdc5d6db9
#
_cell.length_a   1.000
_cell.length_b   1.000
_cell.length_c   1.000
_cell.angle_alpha   90.00
_cell.angle_beta   90.00
_cell.angle_gamma   90.00
#
_symmetry.space_group_name_H-M   'P 1'
#
loop_
_entity.id
_entity.type
_entity.pdbx_description
1 polymer ?
#
loop_
_entity_poly.entity_id
_entity_poly.type
_entity_poly.pdbx_seq_one_letter_code
_entity_poly.pdbx_strand_id
1 'polypeptide(L)'
;MGLRGWALFLAGLLLLAFIFSHPLALHLRSGMPYSFLPVPGLELLHQHPGDYLQLMYRFWLFEKALEGRTAFFSNAFEFSTPRTPPTFVTQGIPISFLFMLFMPLGNIAAYNALVVLSFLAAGAAMALLVSAVTGSPGAAAACGLLYACVPYRLGHLYGGHIGGFVFFLPPLALYCIERGFAAGGGGRNAFRWGLACGLCVLSTAMTELHISFYLAPLLCVYFAVSFAALARQAGRPAATRTALRILGGLLLPAAASVAYLLWVRHAIIAPSSVSGGRTLKNVQAFSPLLGDLLRKSPNAEKNIYPGYAALLLALWGILQRRREIARGRAEGGALLLLYFWVGLCALGYLLALGTTLEARVPVYGWLHARVPFLAFSRTPSRILCLALPALFVLCGFGLRAILSRGRPARGAAFLLVFLALADYHPKRPIGISILRGMDRVYETVRREAQGKRLLDLPIWPGDSAWSAIYEYYATLTGVPIVNGYNPVPRQRYVTEVFEPLRSLNVGELRAAQHALLRDWNVSHIVLHQDLFPRKVSRYPFRFTLRNLLDSPYLRFVMQEGPNHLFEVLDAPSGPPPAFSRRSPVGNLYPARSAGYEVGRRIQDAAASGGRAIAAVGRGEPEGMLFGGVSRFYPTGAFRVWFNLKLVAPPDDGPAARLKVYDVGKGRTIAARELSADEFGAPGGYRLFDLSFVNQESARIEFRVQRLGGSGLRADFAYVLFDGEEDPRPRYEAEDLYHIGRCIEDAAASGGHAVEISREEDPHMPMASGPDRLYPPGEYRARFMMEAEDADEGSVALLAASSSFGDTLASRELAAADLRGPGRYRPQELEFTLDRLTPLQFSIRHFNRARLRFDAIEIERR
;
A
#
# COMPACT_ATOMS: atom_id res chain seq x y z
N MET A 1 25.30 -27.70 17.66
CA MET A 1 26.43 -27.47 16.72
C MET A 1 27.63 -26.98 17.52
N GLY A 2 28.86 -27.40 17.21
CA GLY A 2 30.07 -26.80 17.78
C GLY A 2 30.38 -25.43 17.15
N LEU A 3 31.38 -24.69 17.68
CA LEU A 3 31.72 -23.34 17.24
C LEU A 3 31.96 -23.24 15.73
N ARG A 4 32.72 -24.16 15.11
CA ARG A 4 32.93 -24.21 13.65
C ARG A 4 31.64 -24.40 12.86
N GLY A 5 30.72 -25.25 13.38
CA GLY A 5 29.43 -25.49 12.74
C GLY A 5 28.52 -24.24 12.76
N TRP A 6 28.53 -23.47 13.84
CA TRP A 6 27.84 -22.21 13.96
C TRP A 6 28.43 -21.15 13.00
N ALA A 7 29.76 -21.06 12.93
CA ALA A 7 30.41 -20.10 12.01
C ALA A 7 30.05 -20.37 10.55
N LEU A 8 30.13 -21.64 10.11
CA LEU A 8 29.73 -22.04 8.76
C LEU A 8 28.24 -21.78 8.46
N PHE A 9 27.38 -22.06 9.44
CA PHE A 9 25.94 -21.82 9.31
C PHE A 9 25.62 -20.32 9.19
N LEU A 10 26.23 -19.47 10.02
CA LEU A 10 26.04 -18.01 9.96
C LEU A 10 26.62 -17.43 8.67
N ALA A 11 27.76 -17.93 8.19
CA ALA A 11 28.30 -17.56 6.87
C ALA A 11 27.34 -17.95 5.72
N GLY A 12 26.71 -19.12 5.81
CA GLY A 12 25.68 -19.55 4.86
C GLY A 12 24.44 -18.65 4.90
N LEU A 13 23.98 -18.24 6.07
CA LEU A 13 22.87 -17.27 6.21
C LEU A 13 23.23 -15.91 5.62
N LEU A 14 24.45 -15.43 5.84
CA LEU A 14 24.93 -14.17 5.29
C LEU A 14 25.01 -14.24 3.76
N LEU A 15 25.51 -15.34 3.19
CA LEU A 15 25.53 -15.56 1.75
C LEU A 15 24.09 -15.56 1.17
N LEU A 16 23.16 -16.27 1.83
CA LEU A 16 21.75 -16.29 1.42
C LEU A 16 21.10 -14.90 1.54
N ALA A 17 21.44 -14.10 2.56
CA ALA A 17 20.96 -12.73 2.67
C ALA A 17 21.32 -11.91 1.43
N PHE A 18 22.56 -12.01 0.92
CA PHE A 18 22.96 -11.32 -0.28
C PHE A 18 22.31 -11.88 -1.56
N ILE A 19 22.21 -13.22 -1.67
CA ILE A 19 21.57 -13.86 -2.83
C ILE A 19 20.09 -13.47 -2.92
N PHE A 20 19.36 -13.57 -1.82
CA PHE A 20 17.92 -13.28 -1.80
C PHE A 20 17.59 -11.80 -1.82
N SER A 21 18.54 -10.93 -1.47
CA SER A 21 18.38 -9.47 -1.52
C SER A 21 19.01 -8.84 -2.78
N HIS A 22 19.46 -9.65 -3.77
CA HIS A 22 20.02 -9.06 -4.98
C HIS A 22 18.99 -8.18 -5.70
N PRO A 23 19.34 -6.91 -6.09
CA PRO A 23 20.65 -6.28 -6.17
C PRO A 23 20.98 -5.32 -5.00
N LEU A 24 20.39 -5.48 -3.81
CA LEU A 24 20.56 -4.56 -2.67
C LEU A 24 22.01 -4.24 -2.34
N ALA A 25 22.93 -5.21 -2.50
CA ALA A 25 24.36 -5.01 -2.22
C ALA A 25 25.00 -3.89 -3.05
N LEU A 26 24.46 -3.62 -4.26
CA LEU A 26 24.91 -2.54 -5.15
C LEU A 26 24.35 -1.16 -4.73
N HIS A 27 23.30 -1.15 -3.89
CA HIS A 27 22.54 0.03 -3.50
C HIS A 27 22.46 0.25 -1.98
N LEU A 28 23.42 -0.27 -1.21
CA LEU A 28 23.38 -0.24 0.27
C LEU A 28 23.21 1.15 0.88
N ARG A 29 23.69 2.21 0.20
CA ARG A 29 23.63 3.60 0.67
C ARG A 29 22.63 4.47 -0.09
N SER A 30 22.10 3.99 -1.21
CA SER A 30 21.24 4.78 -2.10
C SER A 30 19.85 4.19 -2.31
N GLY A 31 19.63 2.92 -1.98
CA GLY A 31 18.37 2.23 -2.25
C GLY A 31 17.86 1.40 -1.09
N MET A 32 16.55 1.22 -1.03
CA MET A 32 15.88 0.38 -0.04
C MET A 32 15.00 -0.66 -0.74
N PRO A 33 14.91 -1.90 -0.23
CA PRO A 33 14.01 -2.89 -0.80
C PRO A 33 12.55 -2.46 -0.56
N TYR A 34 11.72 -2.58 -1.60
CA TYR A 34 10.29 -2.26 -1.51
C TYR A 34 9.37 -3.43 -1.86
N SER A 35 9.87 -4.45 -2.59
CA SER A 35 9.07 -5.61 -2.98
C SER A 35 9.91 -6.87 -3.15
N PHE A 36 9.39 -8.01 -2.67
CA PHE A 36 9.99 -9.32 -2.89
C PHE A 36 9.80 -9.83 -4.32
N LEU A 37 8.63 -9.56 -4.91
CA LEU A 37 8.26 -9.94 -6.26
C LEU A 37 7.75 -8.68 -6.98
N PRO A 38 8.63 -7.81 -7.45
CA PRO A 38 8.23 -6.65 -8.21
C PRO A 38 7.56 -7.06 -9.52
N VAL A 39 6.69 -6.20 -10.02
CA VAL A 39 6.16 -6.36 -11.37
C VAL A 39 7.33 -6.24 -12.36
N PRO A 40 7.33 -7.03 -13.46
CA PRO A 40 8.40 -6.96 -14.46
C PRO A 40 8.64 -5.53 -14.95
N GLY A 41 9.90 -5.12 -14.95
CA GLY A 41 10.30 -3.75 -15.32
C GLY A 41 10.26 -2.74 -14.16
N LEU A 42 9.80 -3.15 -12.96
CA LEU A 42 9.79 -2.34 -11.75
C LEU A 42 10.81 -2.82 -10.71
N GLU A 43 11.88 -3.49 -11.13
CA GLU A 43 12.92 -3.96 -10.22
C GLU A 43 13.71 -2.79 -9.60
N LEU A 44 13.81 -1.67 -10.32
CA LEU A 44 14.48 -0.45 -9.86
C LEU A 44 13.58 0.75 -10.10
N LEU A 45 13.18 1.44 -9.04
CA LEU A 45 12.32 2.64 -9.11
C LEU A 45 12.95 3.79 -8.34
N HIS A 46 12.67 5.02 -8.78
CA HIS A 46 13.07 6.23 -8.06
C HIS A 46 11.96 6.67 -7.09
N GLN A 47 12.32 6.86 -5.83
CA GLN A 47 11.44 7.39 -4.76
C GLN A 47 10.06 6.72 -4.73
N HIS A 48 10.01 5.39 -4.84
CA HIS A 48 8.75 4.68 -4.74
C HIS A 48 8.15 4.83 -3.32
N PRO A 49 6.89 5.27 -3.16
CA PRO A 49 6.29 5.40 -1.83
C PRO A 49 5.99 4.04 -1.20
N GLY A 50 6.18 3.91 0.13
CA GLY A 50 5.93 2.63 0.80
C GLY A 50 6.21 2.62 2.30
N ASP A 51 5.73 1.57 2.97
CA ASP A 51 5.83 1.38 4.42
C ASP A 51 7.30 1.28 4.90
N TYR A 52 8.24 0.91 4.03
CA TYR A 52 9.66 0.83 4.37
C TYR A 52 10.26 2.21 4.71
N LEU A 53 9.78 3.29 4.09
CA LEU A 53 10.19 4.66 4.42
C LEU A 53 9.64 5.06 5.80
N GLN A 54 8.38 4.75 6.08
CA GLN A 54 7.79 4.98 7.39
C GLN A 54 8.52 4.19 8.48
N LEU A 55 8.90 2.94 8.20
CA LEU A 55 9.61 2.12 9.18
C LEU A 55 11.00 2.71 9.48
N MET A 56 11.74 3.16 8.47
CA MET A 56 13.01 3.85 8.64
C MET A 56 12.83 5.16 9.44
N TYR A 57 11.81 5.95 9.11
CA TYR A 57 11.46 7.16 9.84
C TYR A 57 11.16 6.89 11.33
N ARG A 58 10.46 5.81 11.65
CA ARG A 58 10.18 5.41 13.05
C ARG A 58 11.45 5.04 13.81
N PHE A 59 12.42 4.41 13.17
CA PHE A 59 13.73 4.13 13.78
C PHE A 59 14.51 5.41 14.03
N TRP A 60 14.52 6.34 13.06
CA TRP A 60 15.12 7.66 13.20
C TRP A 60 14.43 8.47 14.33
N LEU A 61 13.12 8.37 14.47
CA LEU A 61 12.36 9.06 15.51
C LEU A 61 12.79 8.60 16.93
N PHE A 62 13.22 7.36 17.08
CA PHE A 62 13.75 6.85 18.36
C PHE A 62 15.06 7.57 18.75
N GLU A 63 15.96 7.84 17.82
CA GLU A 63 17.13 8.67 18.05
C GLU A 63 16.72 10.09 18.49
N LYS A 64 15.72 10.70 17.82
CA LYS A 64 15.26 12.04 18.19
C LYS A 64 14.62 12.09 19.58
N ALA A 65 14.06 10.97 20.06
CA ALA A 65 13.59 10.86 21.43
C ALA A 65 14.75 10.80 22.44
N LEU A 66 15.84 10.13 22.11
CA LEU A 66 17.07 10.14 22.94
C LEU A 66 17.77 11.49 22.97
N GLU A 67 17.71 12.26 21.87
CA GLU A 67 18.18 13.63 21.80
C GLU A 67 17.28 14.64 22.55
N GLY A 68 16.11 14.20 23.05
CA GLY A 68 15.14 15.05 23.72
C GLY A 68 14.32 15.96 22.78
N ARG A 69 14.39 15.73 21.46
CA ARG A 69 13.63 16.52 20.46
C ARG A 69 12.18 16.06 20.32
N THR A 70 11.83 14.88 20.80
CA THR A 70 10.46 14.37 20.96
C THR A 70 10.43 13.47 22.18
N ALA A 71 9.22 13.26 22.76
CA ALA A 71 9.09 12.29 23.87
C ALA A 71 9.11 10.85 23.35
N PHE A 72 9.50 9.89 24.20
CA PHE A 72 9.38 8.48 23.86
C PHE A 72 7.91 8.12 23.52
N PHE A 73 7.74 7.25 22.52
CA PHE A 73 6.43 6.84 22.00
C PHE A 73 5.59 8.00 21.46
N SER A 74 6.23 9.15 21.17
CA SER A 74 5.58 10.31 20.60
C SER A 74 6.27 10.73 19.32
N ASN A 75 5.51 11.34 18.41
CA ASN A 75 6.02 11.88 17.16
C ASN A 75 5.63 13.36 17.05
N ALA A 76 6.61 14.22 17.20
CA ALA A 76 6.47 15.67 17.07
C ALA A 76 6.79 16.17 15.65
N PHE A 77 7.31 15.30 14.78
CA PHE A 77 7.80 15.68 13.46
C PHE A 77 6.78 15.48 12.33
N GLU A 78 5.71 14.69 12.54
CA GLU A 78 4.61 14.52 11.59
C GLU A 78 3.26 14.87 12.24
N PHE A 79 2.26 15.19 11.42
CA PHE A 79 0.96 15.71 11.87
C PHE A 79 1.13 16.87 12.86
N SER A 80 2.21 17.64 12.66
CA SER A 80 2.63 18.67 13.61
C SER A 80 1.82 19.95 13.40
N THR A 81 0.90 20.24 14.32
CA THR A 81 0.21 21.53 14.43
C THR A 81 0.14 21.93 15.89
N PRO A 82 0.00 23.23 16.24
CA PRO A 82 -0.14 23.66 17.63
C PRO A 82 -1.36 23.07 18.35
N ARG A 83 -2.40 22.73 17.60
CA ARG A 83 -3.69 22.23 18.13
C ARG A 83 -3.73 20.70 18.20
N THR A 84 -2.91 20.02 17.44
CA THR A 84 -2.88 18.56 17.43
C THR A 84 -1.77 18.09 18.37
N PRO A 85 -2.09 17.37 19.45
CA PRO A 85 -1.06 16.80 20.31
C PRO A 85 -0.20 15.84 19.52
N PRO A 86 1.09 15.68 19.86
CA PRO A 86 1.98 14.74 19.18
C PRO A 86 1.35 13.36 19.01
N THR A 87 1.53 12.75 17.85
CA THR A 87 0.99 11.42 17.56
C THR A 87 1.72 10.38 18.39
N PHE A 88 1.01 9.49 19.09
CA PHE A 88 1.64 8.35 19.74
C PHE A 88 1.99 7.27 18.72
N VAL A 89 3.20 6.73 18.80
CA VAL A 89 3.71 5.71 17.89
C VAL A 89 4.40 4.59 18.66
N THR A 90 4.38 3.38 18.10
CA THR A 90 5.24 2.30 18.53
C THR A 90 6.60 2.48 17.85
N GLN A 91 7.67 2.62 18.62
CA GLN A 91 9.01 2.94 18.09
C GLN A 91 9.86 1.71 17.73
N GLY A 92 9.26 0.52 17.73
CA GLY A 92 9.96 -0.68 17.30
C GLY A 92 11.15 -1.09 18.17
N ILE A 93 11.08 -0.82 19.47
CA ILE A 93 12.11 -1.24 20.45
C ILE A 93 12.07 -2.79 20.61
N PRO A 94 13.18 -3.53 20.56
CA PRO A 94 14.59 -3.10 20.60
C PRO A 94 15.27 -2.89 19.23
N ILE A 95 14.59 -3.08 18.11
CA ILE A 95 15.18 -2.97 16.78
C ILE A 95 15.74 -1.56 16.53
N SER A 96 15.09 -0.53 17.05
CA SER A 96 15.56 0.86 16.94
C SER A 96 16.95 1.08 17.57
N PHE A 97 17.29 0.37 18.65
CA PHE A 97 18.65 0.40 19.19
C PHE A 97 19.68 -0.18 18.22
N LEU A 98 19.34 -1.26 17.53
CA LEU A 98 20.22 -1.84 16.51
C LEU A 98 20.38 -0.90 15.31
N PHE A 99 19.30 -0.22 14.90
CA PHE A 99 19.37 0.79 13.85
C PHE A 99 20.37 1.89 14.19
N MET A 100 20.32 2.42 15.41
CA MET A 100 21.20 3.48 15.87
C MET A 100 22.68 3.09 15.81
N LEU A 101 23.03 1.82 16.06
CA LEU A 101 24.43 1.35 15.96
C LEU A 101 24.99 1.51 14.54
N PHE A 102 24.14 1.45 13.53
CA PHE A 102 24.52 1.57 12.11
C PHE A 102 24.27 2.96 11.51
N MET A 103 23.59 3.87 12.21
CA MET A 103 23.30 5.23 11.72
C MET A 103 24.54 6.04 11.29
N PRO A 104 25.74 5.88 11.88
CA PRO A 104 26.93 6.53 11.36
C PRO A 104 27.27 6.19 9.91
N LEU A 105 26.69 5.11 9.36
CA LEU A 105 26.79 4.74 7.93
C LEU A 105 25.77 5.45 7.05
N GLY A 106 24.82 6.19 7.63
CA GLY A 106 23.65 6.80 7.04
C GLY A 106 22.36 5.98 7.24
N ASN A 107 21.19 6.63 7.27
CA ASN A 107 19.91 6.00 7.59
C ASN A 107 19.54 4.83 6.64
N ILE A 108 19.78 5.00 5.34
CA ILE A 108 19.54 3.94 4.34
C ILE A 108 20.43 2.73 4.61
N ALA A 109 21.73 2.96 4.84
CA ALA A 109 22.67 1.88 5.12
C ALA A 109 22.35 1.16 6.46
N ALA A 110 21.93 1.91 7.48
CA ALA A 110 21.51 1.37 8.75
C ALA A 110 20.27 0.46 8.59
N TYR A 111 19.28 0.90 7.83
CA TYR A 111 18.10 0.08 7.51
C TYR A 111 18.49 -1.22 6.77
N ASN A 112 19.34 -1.11 5.75
CA ASN A 112 19.80 -2.27 4.98
C ASN A 112 20.66 -3.24 5.80
N ALA A 113 21.44 -2.74 6.76
CA ALA A 113 22.15 -3.59 7.73
C ALA A 113 21.15 -4.40 8.58
N LEU A 114 20.03 -3.81 9.03
CA LEU A 114 18.97 -4.55 9.72
C LEU A 114 18.33 -5.60 8.83
N VAL A 115 18.12 -5.33 7.53
CA VAL A 115 17.64 -6.34 6.57
C VAL A 115 18.54 -7.57 6.60
N VAL A 116 19.86 -7.38 6.47
CA VAL A 116 20.84 -8.48 6.50
C VAL A 116 20.85 -9.19 7.86
N LEU A 117 20.91 -8.46 8.97
CA LEU A 117 20.90 -9.03 10.32
C LEU A 117 19.64 -9.85 10.60
N SER A 118 18.51 -9.49 10.02
CA SER A 118 17.25 -10.23 10.20
C SER A 118 17.31 -11.66 9.64
N PHE A 119 18.12 -11.92 8.61
CA PHE A 119 18.36 -13.29 8.11
C PHE A 119 19.12 -14.12 9.16
N LEU A 120 20.15 -13.53 9.75
CA LEU A 120 20.96 -14.21 10.78
C LEU A 120 20.11 -14.55 12.01
N ALA A 121 19.32 -13.57 12.47
CA ALA A 121 18.47 -13.73 13.65
C ALA A 121 17.36 -14.78 13.42
N ALA A 122 16.63 -14.70 12.29
CA ALA A 122 15.55 -15.62 11.97
C ALA A 122 16.07 -17.07 11.80
N GLY A 123 17.15 -17.25 11.05
CA GLY A 123 17.77 -18.55 10.83
C GLY A 123 18.32 -19.16 12.12
N ALA A 124 19.01 -18.36 12.94
CA ALA A 124 19.58 -18.82 14.21
C ALA A 124 18.50 -19.23 15.21
N ALA A 125 17.44 -18.42 15.38
CA ALA A 125 16.34 -18.72 16.28
C ALA A 125 15.63 -20.03 15.89
N MET A 126 15.36 -20.22 14.59
CA MET A 126 14.75 -21.45 14.11
C MET A 126 15.66 -22.68 14.27
N ALA A 127 16.96 -22.53 14.00
CA ALA A 127 17.93 -23.59 14.21
C ALA A 127 18.03 -24.00 15.67
N LEU A 128 17.98 -23.06 16.60
CA LEU A 128 17.96 -23.34 18.06
C LEU A 128 16.70 -24.14 18.42
N LEU A 129 15.51 -23.73 17.97
CA LEU A 129 14.25 -24.45 18.25
C LEU A 129 14.29 -25.87 17.68
N VAL A 130 14.62 -26.05 16.40
CA VAL A 130 14.68 -27.37 15.75
C VAL A 130 15.74 -28.25 16.40
N SER A 131 16.90 -27.70 16.80
CA SER A 131 17.93 -28.43 17.52
C SER A 131 17.43 -28.95 18.87
N ALA A 132 16.69 -28.11 19.62
CA ALA A 132 16.12 -28.51 20.92
C ALA A 132 15.07 -29.61 20.77
N VAL A 133 14.17 -29.50 19.78
CA VAL A 133 13.07 -30.46 19.60
C VAL A 133 13.51 -31.75 18.93
N THR A 134 14.47 -31.69 18.01
CA THR A 134 14.86 -32.87 17.21
C THR A 134 16.17 -33.53 17.66
N GLY A 135 17.03 -32.83 18.36
CA GLY A 135 18.38 -33.29 18.71
C GLY A 135 19.34 -33.37 17.51
N SER A 136 18.96 -32.90 16.32
CA SER A 136 19.75 -33.07 15.08
C SER A 136 20.35 -31.73 14.62
N PRO A 137 21.69 -31.52 14.76
CA PRO A 137 22.34 -30.30 14.31
C PRO A 137 22.21 -30.02 12.82
N GLY A 138 22.24 -31.05 11.97
CA GLY A 138 22.11 -30.92 10.51
C GLY A 138 20.68 -30.51 10.08
N ALA A 139 19.67 -31.13 10.71
CA ALA A 139 18.27 -30.73 10.47
C ALA A 139 18.01 -29.29 10.96
N ALA A 140 18.60 -28.92 12.10
CA ALA A 140 18.50 -27.59 12.65
C ALA A 140 19.08 -26.52 11.71
N ALA A 141 20.29 -26.75 11.19
CA ALA A 141 20.92 -25.83 10.23
C ALA A 141 20.08 -25.69 8.96
N ALA A 142 19.65 -26.81 8.38
CA ALA A 142 18.83 -26.81 7.16
C ALA A 142 17.51 -26.06 7.34
N CYS A 143 16.77 -26.33 8.44
CA CYS A 143 15.52 -25.61 8.74
C CYS A 143 15.77 -24.12 9.02
N GLY A 144 16.87 -23.75 9.66
CA GLY A 144 17.24 -22.36 9.87
C GLY A 144 17.48 -21.60 8.56
N LEU A 145 18.21 -22.19 7.59
CA LEU A 145 18.42 -21.62 6.25
C LEU A 145 17.08 -21.42 5.53
N LEU A 146 16.23 -22.44 5.51
CA LEU A 146 14.92 -22.38 4.85
C LEU A 146 14.00 -21.35 5.52
N TYR A 147 13.92 -21.32 6.83
CA TYR A 147 13.08 -20.37 7.57
C TYR A 147 13.48 -18.91 7.33
N ALA A 148 14.79 -18.64 7.24
CA ALA A 148 15.29 -17.32 6.94
C ALA A 148 14.87 -16.82 5.55
N CYS A 149 14.69 -17.74 4.60
CA CYS A 149 14.38 -17.44 3.19
C CYS A 149 12.92 -17.69 2.78
N VAL A 150 12.02 -18.04 3.74
CA VAL A 150 10.63 -18.34 3.39
C VAL A 150 9.93 -17.14 2.73
N PRO A 151 9.22 -17.33 1.60
CA PRO A 151 8.64 -16.25 0.81
C PRO A 151 7.71 -15.32 1.60
N TYR A 152 6.92 -15.84 2.52
CA TYR A 152 6.09 -15.04 3.43
C TYR A 152 6.92 -13.98 4.17
N ARG A 153 8.01 -14.38 4.82
CA ARG A 153 8.88 -13.47 5.56
C ARG A 153 9.52 -12.43 4.65
N LEU A 154 10.04 -12.86 3.49
CA LEU A 154 10.71 -11.97 2.54
C LEU A 154 9.75 -10.92 1.97
N GLY A 155 8.49 -11.30 1.69
CA GLY A 155 7.47 -10.36 1.30
C GLY A 155 7.25 -9.25 2.33
N HIS A 156 7.14 -9.63 3.61
CA HIS A 156 6.99 -8.65 4.70
C HIS A 156 8.28 -7.85 4.95
N LEU A 157 9.45 -8.47 4.88
CA LEU A 157 10.73 -7.79 5.10
C LEU A 157 10.97 -6.68 4.08
N TYR A 158 10.81 -6.99 2.79
CA TYR A 158 11.05 -6.04 1.72
C TYR A 158 9.89 -5.05 1.53
N GLY A 159 8.67 -5.44 1.91
CA GLY A 159 7.53 -4.50 1.97
C GLY A 159 7.60 -3.49 3.12
N GLY A 160 8.66 -3.53 3.96
CA GLY A 160 8.83 -2.58 5.08
C GLY A 160 7.98 -2.90 6.31
N HIS A 161 7.45 -4.12 6.41
CA HIS A 161 6.69 -4.52 7.59
C HIS A 161 7.64 -5.02 8.68
N ILE A 162 7.57 -4.44 9.86
CA ILE A 162 8.46 -4.76 11.00
C ILE A 162 8.42 -6.25 11.40
N GLY A 163 7.28 -6.94 11.15
CA GLY A 163 7.13 -8.37 11.36
C GLY A 163 8.16 -9.23 10.60
N GLY A 164 8.62 -8.78 9.42
CA GLY A 164 9.67 -9.43 8.65
C GLY A 164 11.04 -9.37 9.32
N PHE A 165 11.33 -8.27 10.04
CA PHE A 165 12.58 -8.07 10.81
C PHE A 165 12.59 -8.88 12.09
N VAL A 166 11.48 -8.91 12.83
CA VAL A 166 11.38 -9.59 14.14
C VAL A 166 10.85 -11.02 14.05
N PHE A 167 10.90 -11.61 12.87
CA PHE A 167 10.42 -12.97 12.60
C PHE A 167 11.12 -14.05 13.43
N PHE A 168 12.24 -13.71 14.06
CA PHE A 168 13.00 -14.59 14.97
C PHE A 168 12.35 -14.73 16.37
N LEU A 169 11.49 -13.80 16.80
CA LEU A 169 10.94 -13.80 18.16
C LEU A 169 10.01 -14.99 18.45
N PRO A 170 9.07 -15.39 17.58
CA PRO A 170 8.24 -16.56 17.84
C PRO A 170 9.03 -17.86 18.03
N PRO A 171 9.93 -18.28 17.12
CA PRO A 171 10.71 -19.50 17.35
C PRO A 171 11.65 -19.40 18.57
N LEU A 172 12.17 -18.19 18.89
CA LEU A 172 13.02 -17.99 20.06
C LEU A 172 12.22 -18.13 21.36
N ALA A 173 11.00 -17.60 21.43
CA ALA A 173 10.11 -17.75 22.59
C ALA A 173 9.73 -19.23 22.82
N LEU A 174 9.38 -19.94 21.73
CA LEU A 174 9.11 -21.40 21.79
C LEU A 174 10.35 -22.19 22.26
N TYR A 175 11.53 -21.82 21.74
CA TYR A 175 12.80 -22.41 22.18
C TYR A 175 13.05 -22.19 23.68
N CYS A 176 12.76 -21.00 24.22
CA CYS A 176 12.92 -20.71 25.63
C CYS A 176 12.02 -21.60 26.51
N ILE A 177 10.76 -21.81 26.12
CA ILE A 177 9.84 -22.74 26.81
C ILE A 177 10.39 -24.18 26.76
N GLU A 178 10.83 -24.64 25.59
CA GLU A 178 11.40 -25.98 25.42
C GLU A 178 12.61 -26.21 26.33
N ARG A 179 13.54 -25.28 26.36
CA ARG A 179 14.75 -25.32 27.23
C ARG A 179 14.40 -25.20 28.69
N GLY A 180 13.36 -24.45 29.03
CA GLY A 180 12.84 -24.32 30.39
C GLY A 180 12.37 -25.68 30.94
N PHE A 181 11.57 -26.42 30.17
CA PHE A 181 11.10 -27.76 30.55
C PHE A 181 12.19 -28.83 30.48
N ALA A 182 13.12 -28.73 29.51
CA ALA A 182 14.25 -29.65 29.40
C ALA A 182 15.29 -29.50 30.55
N ALA A 183 15.30 -28.40 31.30
CA ALA A 183 16.23 -28.15 32.41
C ALA A 183 16.02 -29.05 33.64
N GLY A 184 15.03 -29.91 33.65
CA GLY A 184 14.88 -31.08 34.50
C GLY A 184 15.07 -30.87 36.03
N GLY A 185 14.54 -29.80 36.58
CA GLY A 185 14.64 -29.54 38.02
C GLY A 185 15.84 -28.71 38.50
N GLY A 186 16.78 -28.35 37.63
CA GLY A 186 17.85 -27.37 37.91
C GLY A 186 17.27 -25.96 38.08
N GLY A 187 17.11 -25.52 39.35
CA GLY A 187 16.23 -24.42 39.73
C GLY A 187 16.49 -23.08 39.02
N ARG A 188 17.75 -22.68 38.90
CA ARG A 188 18.13 -21.40 38.28
C ARG A 188 17.94 -21.38 36.74
N ASN A 189 18.11 -22.52 36.11
CA ASN A 189 18.03 -22.57 34.63
C ASN A 189 16.60 -22.44 34.13
N ALA A 190 15.62 -23.11 34.75
CA ALA A 190 14.22 -23.00 34.36
C ALA A 190 13.69 -21.55 34.53
N PHE A 191 14.05 -20.87 35.63
CA PHE A 191 13.72 -19.45 35.83
C PHE A 191 14.34 -18.54 34.76
N ARG A 192 15.63 -18.71 34.40
CA ARG A 192 16.31 -17.93 33.38
C ARG A 192 15.66 -18.09 32.01
N TRP A 193 15.23 -19.29 31.64
CA TRP A 193 14.51 -19.53 30.40
C TRP A 193 13.11 -18.94 30.43
N GLY A 194 12.42 -18.95 31.56
CA GLY A 194 11.16 -18.21 31.73
C GLY A 194 11.34 -16.70 31.53
N LEU A 195 12.38 -16.12 32.14
CA LEU A 195 12.72 -14.70 31.95
C LEU A 195 13.04 -14.39 30.49
N ALA A 196 13.83 -15.20 29.80
CA ALA A 196 14.15 -15.02 28.38
C ALA A 196 12.91 -15.11 27.51
N CYS A 197 11.99 -16.04 27.76
CA CYS A 197 10.70 -16.10 27.10
C CYS A 197 9.88 -14.84 27.34
N GLY A 198 9.80 -14.36 28.58
CA GLY A 198 9.08 -13.12 28.90
C GLY A 198 9.66 -11.90 28.21
N LEU A 199 10.99 -11.80 28.09
CA LEU A 199 11.66 -10.73 27.34
C LEU A 199 11.37 -10.81 25.84
N CYS A 200 11.23 -12.01 25.26
CA CYS A 200 10.76 -12.16 23.87
C CYS A 200 9.32 -11.66 23.71
N VAL A 201 8.43 -11.98 24.66
CA VAL A 201 7.03 -11.49 24.65
C VAL A 201 6.99 -9.98 24.77
N LEU A 202 7.74 -9.38 25.68
CA LEU A 202 7.83 -7.92 25.85
C LEU A 202 8.39 -7.25 24.58
N SER A 203 9.50 -7.79 24.02
CA SER A 203 10.07 -7.27 22.77
C SER A 203 9.06 -7.33 21.63
N THR A 204 8.27 -8.41 21.56
CA THR A 204 7.21 -8.54 20.54
C THR A 204 6.11 -7.51 20.76
N ALA A 205 5.66 -7.30 21.99
CA ALA A 205 4.64 -6.29 22.31
C ALA A 205 5.09 -4.87 21.93
N MET A 206 6.36 -4.55 22.17
CA MET A 206 6.93 -3.22 21.86
C MET A 206 7.29 -3.02 20.38
N THR A 207 7.25 -4.09 19.57
CA THR A 207 7.67 -4.02 18.15
C THR A 207 6.53 -4.28 17.19
N GLU A 208 5.82 -5.40 17.34
CA GLU A 208 4.79 -5.86 16.38
C GLU A 208 3.55 -6.40 17.11
N LEU A 209 2.55 -5.58 17.20
CA LEU A 209 1.32 -5.87 17.95
C LEU A 209 0.59 -7.13 17.47
N HIS A 210 0.55 -7.37 16.15
CA HIS A 210 -0.16 -8.55 15.60
C HIS A 210 0.51 -9.86 16.07
N ILE A 211 1.85 -9.93 15.98
CA ILE A 211 2.59 -11.10 16.46
C ILE A 211 2.34 -11.28 17.96
N SER A 212 2.33 -10.18 18.72
CA SER A 212 2.11 -10.22 20.17
C SER A 212 0.76 -10.83 20.54
N PHE A 213 -0.32 -10.43 19.87
CA PHE A 213 -1.67 -10.96 20.12
C PHE A 213 -1.80 -12.45 19.80
N TYR A 214 -1.08 -12.96 18.79
CA TYR A 214 -1.12 -14.36 18.44
C TYR A 214 -0.15 -15.20 19.29
N LEU A 215 1.01 -14.64 19.66
CA LEU A 215 2.06 -15.36 20.38
C LEU A 215 1.64 -15.70 21.81
N ALA A 216 0.98 -14.81 22.53
CA ALA A 216 0.60 -15.05 23.91
C ALA A 216 -0.29 -16.29 24.09
N PRO A 217 -1.44 -16.46 23.40
CA PRO A 217 -2.25 -17.67 23.51
C PRO A 217 -1.52 -18.93 23.02
N LEU A 218 -0.66 -18.80 21.98
CA LEU A 218 0.17 -19.92 21.54
C LEU A 218 1.10 -20.42 22.66
N LEU A 219 1.81 -19.50 23.32
CA LEU A 219 2.73 -19.85 24.40
C LEU A 219 1.99 -20.50 25.59
N CYS A 220 0.77 -20.07 25.90
CA CYS A 220 -0.07 -20.72 26.93
C CYS A 220 -0.37 -22.17 26.54
N VAL A 221 -0.79 -22.42 25.30
CA VAL A 221 -1.06 -23.78 24.81
C VAL A 221 0.21 -24.62 24.78
N TYR A 222 1.31 -24.08 24.26
CA TYR A 222 2.60 -24.81 24.21
C TYR A 222 3.14 -25.12 25.59
N PHE A 223 3.01 -24.21 26.55
CA PHE A 223 3.36 -24.41 27.95
C PHE A 223 2.54 -25.55 28.57
N ALA A 224 1.23 -25.55 28.38
CA ALA A 224 0.35 -26.61 28.88
C ALA A 224 0.67 -27.98 28.28
N VAL A 225 0.93 -28.03 26.97
CA VAL A 225 1.34 -29.24 26.25
C VAL A 225 2.70 -29.76 26.77
N SER A 226 3.68 -28.89 26.95
CA SER A 226 5.02 -29.22 27.45
C SER A 226 4.98 -29.67 28.93
N PHE A 227 4.13 -29.04 29.73
CA PHE A 227 3.85 -29.46 31.10
C PHE A 227 3.28 -30.88 31.13
N ALA A 228 2.23 -31.15 30.31
CA ALA A 228 1.61 -32.46 30.24
C ALA A 228 2.58 -33.54 29.72
N ALA A 229 3.45 -33.20 28.79
CA ALA A 229 4.50 -34.10 28.31
C ALA A 229 5.53 -34.44 29.42
N LEU A 230 6.03 -33.43 30.14
CA LEU A 230 6.96 -33.62 31.25
C LEU A 230 6.30 -34.39 32.40
N ALA A 231 5.03 -34.12 32.72
CA ALA A 231 4.29 -34.83 33.76
C ALA A 231 4.13 -36.34 33.47
N ARG A 232 4.06 -36.71 32.18
CA ARG A 232 4.04 -38.12 31.74
C ARG A 232 5.43 -38.77 31.81
N GLN A 233 6.52 -37.99 31.68
CA GLN A 233 7.89 -38.49 31.73
C GLN A 233 8.45 -38.59 33.15
N ALA A 234 8.34 -37.52 33.91
CA ALA A 234 9.02 -37.33 35.19
C ALA A 234 8.08 -37.21 36.40
N GLY A 235 6.77 -37.36 36.17
CA GLY A 235 5.72 -37.22 37.16
C GLY A 235 5.28 -35.77 37.40
N ARG A 236 4.03 -35.63 37.93
CA ARG A 236 3.41 -34.32 38.20
C ARG A 236 4.20 -33.38 39.09
N PRO A 237 4.81 -33.86 40.23
CA PRO A 237 5.56 -32.97 41.12
C PRO A 237 6.77 -32.32 40.47
N ALA A 238 7.50 -33.05 39.63
CA ALA A 238 8.64 -32.50 38.88
C ALA A 238 8.20 -31.48 37.84
N ALA A 239 7.15 -31.78 37.08
CA ALA A 239 6.56 -30.87 36.10
C ALA A 239 6.04 -29.58 36.76
N THR A 240 5.33 -29.66 37.90
CA THR A 240 4.83 -28.50 38.63
C THR A 240 5.95 -27.60 39.12
N ARG A 241 7.00 -28.17 39.73
CA ARG A 241 8.17 -27.39 40.19
C ARG A 241 8.85 -26.64 39.01
N THR A 242 9.01 -27.31 37.90
CA THR A 242 9.61 -26.69 36.68
C THR A 242 8.73 -25.60 36.15
N ALA A 243 7.41 -25.84 36.02
CA ALA A 243 6.43 -24.89 35.55
C ALA A 243 6.39 -23.60 36.42
N LEU A 244 6.35 -23.76 37.75
CA LEU A 244 6.35 -22.62 38.68
C LEU A 244 7.59 -21.72 38.52
N ARG A 245 8.75 -22.32 38.25
CA ARG A 245 10.01 -21.59 38.03
C ARG A 245 10.01 -20.83 36.69
N ILE A 246 9.52 -21.47 35.64
CA ILE A 246 9.36 -20.80 34.34
C ILE A 246 8.39 -19.63 34.48
N LEU A 247 7.24 -19.84 35.13
CA LEU A 247 6.24 -18.79 35.38
C LEU A 247 6.81 -17.65 36.22
N GLY A 248 7.61 -17.98 37.29
CA GLY A 248 8.28 -16.97 38.10
C GLY A 248 9.22 -16.06 37.30
N GLY A 249 9.96 -16.63 36.34
CA GLY A 249 10.81 -15.84 35.46
C GLY A 249 10.01 -15.02 34.40
N LEU A 250 8.91 -15.58 33.92
CA LEU A 250 8.08 -14.95 32.91
C LEU A 250 7.21 -13.80 33.45
N LEU A 251 6.89 -13.83 34.75
CA LEU A 251 5.85 -12.98 35.36
C LEU A 251 6.10 -11.48 35.16
N LEU A 252 7.28 -10.98 35.50
CA LEU A 252 7.56 -9.53 35.40
C LEU A 252 7.54 -9.00 33.94
N PRO A 253 8.25 -9.62 32.97
CA PRO A 253 8.15 -9.16 31.59
C PRO A 253 6.74 -9.31 30.97
N ALA A 254 5.99 -10.36 31.37
CA ALA A 254 4.61 -10.53 30.90
C ALA A 254 3.68 -9.44 31.46
N ALA A 255 3.82 -9.10 32.74
CA ALA A 255 3.07 -7.98 33.35
C ALA A 255 3.41 -6.64 32.67
N ALA A 256 4.70 -6.40 32.38
CA ALA A 256 5.13 -5.22 31.63
C ALA A 256 4.53 -5.21 30.20
N SER A 257 4.44 -6.38 29.53
CA SER A 257 3.82 -6.50 28.21
C SER A 257 2.33 -6.17 28.26
N VAL A 258 1.61 -6.67 29.27
CA VAL A 258 0.18 -6.36 29.46
C VAL A 258 -0.03 -4.88 29.73
N ALA A 259 0.77 -4.28 30.61
CA ALA A 259 0.69 -2.84 30.92
C ALA A 259 0.94 -1.99 29.66
N TYR A 260 1.96 -2.35 28.86
CA TYR A 260 2.26 -1.68 27.57
C TYR A 260 1.11 -1.82 26.58
N LEU A 261 0.51 -3.02 26.41
CA LEU A 261 -0.60 -3.25 25.49
C LEU A 261 -1.88 -2.50 25.92
N LEU A 262 -2.15 -2.41 27.25
CA LEU A 262 -3.25 -1.59 27.77
C LEU A 262 -3.03 -0.11 27.49
N TRP A 263 -1.80 0.37 27.67
CA TRP A 263 -1.44 1.73 27.34
C TRP A 263 -1.60 2.00 25.82
N VAL A 264 -1.13 1.12 24.93
CA VAL A 264 -1.32 1.22 23.46
C VAL A 264 -2.80 1.27 23.10
N ARG A 265 -3.62 0.41 23.72
CA ARG A 265 -5.07 0.42 23.52
C ARG A 265 -5.67 1.79 23.85
N HIS A 266 -5.29 2.38 24.98
CA HIS A 266 -5.83 3.66 25.45
C HIS A 266 -5.28 4.86 24.65
N ALA A 267 -3.96 4.93 24.46
CA ALA A 267 -3.29 6.10 23.88
C ALA A 267 -3.30 6.13 22.35
N ILE A 268 -3.34 4.96 21.68
CA ILE A 268 -3.21 4.86 20.23
C ILE A 268 -4.50 4.37 19.57
N ILE A 269 -5.07 3.25 20.02
CA ILE A 269 -6.21 2.62 19.34
C ILE A 269 -7.52 3.39 19.62
N ALA A 270 -7.80 3.71 20.87
CA ALA A 270 -9.06 4.36 21.24
C ALA A 270 -9.33 5.71 20.53
N PRO A 271 -8.32 6.61 20.35
CA PRO A 271 -8.52 7.86 19.61
C PRO A 271 -8.40 7.72 18.08
N SER A 272 -8.20 6.51 17.56
CA SER A 272 -7.99 6.28 16.14
C SER A 272 -9.30 6.09 15.37
N SER A 273 -9.21 6.22 14.05
CA SER A 273 -10.33 5.98 13.11
C SER A 273 -10.81 4.52 13.07
N VAL A 274 -10.08 3.59 13.70
CA VAL A 274 -10.42 2.15 13.77
C VAL A 274 -10.70 1.68 15.19
N SER A 275 -11.06 2.60 16.11
CA SER A 275 -11.36 2.27 17.52
C SER A 275 -12.43 1.18 17.69
N GLY A 276 -13.41 1.11 16.77
CA GLY A 276 -14.43 0.05 16.70
C GLY A 276 -14.03 -1.24 16.00
N GLY A 277 -12.76 -1.36 15.60
CA GLY A 277 -12.30 -2.49 14.77
C GLY A 277 -12.57 -2.29 13.26
N ARG A 278 -12.10 -3.24 12.46
CA ARG A 278 -12.26 -3.25 11.00
C ARG A 278 -13.43 -4.16 10.61
N THR A 279 -14.13 -3.78 9.54
CA THR A 279 -15.24 -4.60 9.03
C THR A 279 -14.71 -5.88 8.35
N LEU A 280 -15.53 -6.92 8.30
CA LEU A 280 -15.19 -8.17 7.61
C LEU A 280 -14.91 -7.94 6.11
N LYS A 281 -15.54 -6.93 5.50
CA LYS A 281 -15.26 -6.50 4.11
C LYS A 281 -13.83 -6.00 3.94
N ASN A 282 -13.28 -5.29 4.94
CA ASN A 282 -11.87 -4.87 4.92
C ASN A 282 -10.92 -6.06 5.00
N VAL A 283 -11.26 -7.07 5.80
CA VAL A 283 -10.49 -8.32 5.89
C VAL A 283 -10.53 -9.10 4.57
N GLN A 284 -11.70 -9.13 3.91
CA GLN A 284 -11.88 -9.80 2.62
C GLN A 284 -10.92 -9.28 1.54
N ALA A 285 -10.68 -7.97 1.50
CA ALA A 285 -9.75 -7.36 0.54
C ALA A 285 -8.30 -7.89 0.68
N PHE A 286 -7.91 -8.31 1.90
CA PHE A 286 -6.57 -8.82 2.22
C PHE A 286 -6.52 -10.33 2.45
N SER A 287 -7.62 -11.05 2.30
CA SER A 287 -7.65 -12.50 2.41
C SER A 287 -6.96 -13.15 1.19
N PRO A 288 -6.01 -14.10 1.41
CA PRO A 288 -5.38 -14.85 0.33
C PRO A 288 -6.38 -15.77 -0.38
N LEU A 289 -6.12 -16.10 -1.62
CA LEU A 289 -6.87 -17.11 -2.37
C LEU A 289 -6.31 -18.51 -2.09
N LEU A 290 -7.11 -19.56 -2.33
CA LEU A 290 -6.64 -20.96 -2.22
C LEU A 290 -5.43 -21.25 -3.13
N GLY A 291 -5.37 -20.62 -4.31
CA GLY A 291 -4.22 -20.70 -5.21
C GLY A 291 -2.92 -20.16 -4.64
N ASP A 292 -2.98 -19.26 -3.65
CA ASP A 292 -1.79 -18.68 -3.01
C ASP A 292 -1.08 -19.67 -2.06
N LEU A 293 -1.70 -20.82 -1.74
CA LEU A 293 -1.04 -21.97 -1.12
C LEU A 293 -0.07 -22.68 -2.06
N LEU A 294 -0.28 -22.58 -3.37
CA LEU A 294 0.47 -23.30 -4.40
C LEU A 294 1.44 -22.41 -5.18
N ARG A 295 1.37 -21.09 -5.01
CA ARG A 295 2.22 -20.13 -5.72
C ARG A 295 2.55 -18.92 -4.85
N LYS A 296 3.70 -18.30 -5.12
CA LYS A 296 4.10 -17.05 -4.48
C LYS A 296 3.19 -15.91 -4.97
N SER A 297 2.65 -15.13 -4.05
CA SER A 297 1.86 -13.94 -4.36
C SER A 297 2.79 -12.70 -4.43
N PRO A 298 2.61 -11.81 -5.42
CA PRO A 298 3.32 -10.52 -5.45
C PRO A 298 2.89 -9.60 -4.30
N ASN A 299 1.66 -9.77 -3.81
CA ASN A 299 1.19 -9.07 -2.62
C ASN A 299 1.72 -9.76 -1.36
N ALA A 300 2.61 -9.08 -0.62
CA ALA A 300 3.20 -9.60 0.62
C ALA A 300 2.15 -10.05 1.64
N GLU A 301 1.05 -9.32 1.76
CA GLU A 301 -0.03 -9.59 2.70
C GLU A 301 -0.91 -10.78 2.30
N LYS A 302 -0.81 -11.29 1.05
CA LYS A 302 -1.50 -12.48 0.53
C LYS A 302 -0.57 -13.67 0.29
N ASN A 303 0.73 -13.52 0.53
CA ASN A 303 1.71 -14.57 0.28
C ASN A 303 1.71 -15.61 1.40
N ILE A 304 1.01 -16.71 1.19
CA ILE A 304 0.91 -17.83 2.16
C ILE A 304 1.58 -19.10 1.64
N TYR A 305 2.43 -19.01 0.62
CA TYR A 305 3.10 -20.14 -0.02
C TYR A 305 4.13 -20.80 0.92
N PRO A 306 3.97 -22.08 1.30
CA PRO A 306 4.90 -22.80 2.19
C PRO A 306 6.10 -23.39 1.47
N GLY A 307 6.03 -23.60 0.16
CA GLY A 307 7.00 -24.33 -0.65
C GLY A 307 6.73 -25.84 -0.73
N TYR A 308 6.85 -26.40 -1.93
CA TYR A 308 6.55 -27.82 -2.17
C TYR A 308 7.47 -28.75 -1.40
N ALA A 309 8.79 -28.49 -1.41
CA ALA A 309 9.76 -29.31 -0.72
C ALA A 309 9.57 -29.25 0.82
N ALA A 310 9.20 -28.11 1.38
CA ALA A 310 8.90 -27.96 2.80
C ALA A 310 7.66 -28.78 3.19
N LEU A 311 6.60 -28.76 2.39
CA LEU A 311 5.41 -29.58 2.62
C LEU A 311 5.74 -31.08 2.59
N LEU A 312 6.50 -31.54 1.59
CA LEU A 312 6.93 -32.94 1.49
C LEU A 312 7.78 -33.37 2.68
N LEU A 313 8.73 -32.52 3.09
CA LEU A 313 9.57 -32.76 4.26
C LEU A 313 8.76 -32.84 5.57
N ALA A 314 7.78 -31.94 5.72
CA ALA A 314 6.89 -31.93 6.88
C ALA A 314 6.02 -33.19 6.96
N LEU A 315 5.38 -33.58 5.85
CA LEU A 315 4.58 -34.82 5.75
C LEU A 315 5.43 -36.04 6.05
N TRP A 316 6.62 -36.12 5.47
CA TRP A 316 7.58 -37.17 5.78
C TRP A 316 7.97 -37.17 7.24
N GLY A 317 8.20 -36.01 7.82
CA GLY A 317 8.51 -35.82 9.23
C GLY A 317 7.42 -36.34 10.17
N ILE A 318 6.16 -36.02 9.87
CA ILE A 318 4.99 -36.53 10.61
C ILE A 318 4.95 -38.06 10.57
N LEU A 319 5.08 -38.66 9.39
CA LEU A 319 5.04 -40.11 9.21
C LEU A 319 6.19 -40.83 9.96
N GLN A 320 7.43 -40.32 9.87
CA GLN A 320 8.58 -40.93 10.57
C GLN A 320 8.47 -40.78 12.08
N ARG A 321 8.04 -39.60 12.56
CA ARG A 321 7.86 -39.36 14.00
C ARG A 321 6.79 -40.25 14.62
N ARG A 322 5.65 -40.42 13.91
CA ARG A 322 4.59 -41.36 14.29
C ARG A 322 5.12 -42.80 14.38
N ARG A 323 5.95 -43.25 13.40
CA ARG A 323 6.57 -44.55 13.39
C ARG A 323 7.56 -44.75 14.55
N GLU A 324 8.35 -43.72 14.91
CA GLU A 324 9.23 -43.75 16.07
C GLU A 324 8.44 -43.92 17.38
N ILE A 325 7.34 -43.20 17.52
CA ILE A 325 6.45 -43.25 18.70
C ILE A 325 5.78 -44.64 18.80
N ALA A 326 5.23 -45.15 17.67
CA ALA A 326 4.57 -46.45 17.65
C ALA A 326 5.54 -47.64 17.97
N ARG A 327 6.83 -47.45 17.69
CA ARG A 327 7.88 -48.45 18.00
C ARG A 327 8.47 -48.33 19.42
N GLY A 328 7.91 -47.46 20.25
CA GLY A 328 8.42 -47.20 21.60
C GLY A 328 9.79 -46.51 21.64
N ARG A 329 10.25 -45.93 20.55
CA ARG A 329 11.54 -45.23 20.43
C ARG A 329 11.48 -43.74 20.80
N ALA A 330 10.38 -43.27 21.34
CA ALA A 330 10.17 -41.90 21.73
C ALA A 330 9.72 -41.82 23.19
N GLU A 331 10.08 -40.70 23.80
CA GLU A 331 9.76 -40.41 25.20
C GLU A 331 8.24 -40.24 25.45
N GLY A 332 7.81 -40.40 26.70
CA GLY A 332 6.44 -40.18 27.13
C GLY A 332 6.01 -38.74 26.82
N GLY A 333 4.82 -38.57 26.16
CA GLY A 333 4.33 -37.25 25.73
C GLY A 333 4.71 -36.80 24.30
N ALA A 334 5.59 -37.55 23.60
CA ALA A 334 6.02 -37.23 22.24
C ALA A 334 4.85 -37.16 21.25
N LEU A 335 3.81 -37.97 21.42
CA LEU A 335 2.61 -37.95 20.58
C LEU A 335 1.82 -36.66 20.78
N LEU A 336 1.70 -36.17 22.00
CA LEU A 336 1.03 -34.91 22.32
C LEU A 336 1.74 -33.72 21.68
N LEU A 337 3.07 -33.67 21.75
CA LEU A 337 3.89 -32.64 21.11
C LEU A 337 3.78 -32.71 19.58
N LEU A 338 3.76 -33.92 18.98
CA LEU A 338 3.57 -34.06 17.55
C LEU A 338 2.20 -33.49 17.11
N TYR A 339 1.13 -33.82 17.81
CA TYR A 339 -0.20 -33.29 17.51
C TYR A 339 -0.29 -31.78 17.70
N PHE A 340 0.42 -31.22 18.69
CA PHE A 340 0.53 -29.79 18.86
C PHE A 340 1.15 -29.12 17.59
N TRP A 341 2.30 -29.62 17.11
CA TRP A 341 2.96 -29.04 15.94
C TRP A 341 2.11 -29.18 14.66
N VAL A 342 1.46 -30.33 14.46
CA VAL A 342 0.56 -30.56 13.32
C VAL A 342 -0.67 -29.64 13.42
N GLY A 343 -1.29 -29.57 14.58
CA GLY A 343 -2.46 -28.74 14.82
C GLY A 343 -2.18 -27.24 14.65
N LEU A 344 -1.03 -26.78 15.18
CA LEU A 344 -0.61 -25.38 15.03
C LEU A 344 -0.37 -25.01 13.56
N CYS A 345 0.29 -25.88 12.81
CA CYS A 345 0.52 -25.68 11.38
C CYS A 345 -0.81 -25.64 10.62
N ALA A 346 -1.66 -26.65 10.79
CA ALA A 346 -2.95 -26.75 10.07
C ALA A 346 -3.90 -25.60 10.41
N LEU A 347 -4.09 -25.33 11.71
CA LEU A 347 -4.97 -24.23 12.16
C LEU A 347 -4.45 -22.88 11.71
N GLY A 348 -3.13 -22.65 11.78
CA GLY A 348 -2.53 -21.39 11.34
C GLY A 348 -2.74 -21.12 9.85
N TYR A 349 -2.57 -22.13 8.98
CA TYR A 349 -2.86 -22.01 7.55
C TYR A 349 -4.36 -21.82 7.28
N LEU A 350 -5.23 -22.52 8.01
CA LEU A 350 -6.67 -22.35 7.90
C LEU A 350 -7.09 -20.91 8.25
N LEU A 351 -6.60 -20.38 9.34
CA LEU A 351 -6.90 -19.00 9.75
C LEU A 351 -6.25 -17.96 8.83
N ALA A 352 -5.09 -18.25 8.25
CA ALA A 352 -4.41 -17.38 7.30
C ALA A 352 -5.22 -17.14 6.01
N LEU A 353 -6.08 -18.09 5.61
CA LEU A 353 -6.99 -17.92 4.47
C LEU A 353 -8.08 -16.85 4.72
N GLY A 354 -8.31 -16.47 5.98
CA GLY A 354 -9.27 -15.42 6.32
C GLY A 354 -10.68 -15.75 5.84
N THR A 355 -11.28 -14.84 5.09
CA THR A 355 -12.66 -14.97 4.60
C THR A 355 -12.81 -15.79 3.31
N THR A 356 -11.72 -16.33 2.76
CA THR A 356 -11.76 -17.07 1.48
C THR A 356 -12.64 -18.32 1.54
N LEU A 357 -12.75 -18.93 2.70
CA LEU A 357 -13.64 -20.08 2.93
C LEU A 357 -14.99 -19.70 3.57
N GLU A 358 -15.23 -18.41 3.82
CA GLU A 358 -16.35 -17.93 4.64
C GLU A 358 -17.73 -18.41 4.13
N ALA A 359 -17.92 -18.45 2.81
CA ALA A 359 -19.17 -18.92 2.22
C ALA A 359 -19.49 -20.41 2.49
N ARG A 360 -18.44 -21.21 2.82
CA ARG A 360 -18.58 -22.66 3.08
C ARG A 360 -18.35 -23.02 4.54
N VAL A 361 -17.40 -22.31 5.18
CA VAL A 361 -16.94 -22.58 6.54
C VAL A 361 -16.76 -21.24 7.26
N PRO A 362 -17.78 -20.69 7.94
CA PRO A 362 -17.78 -19.33 8.50
C PRO A 362 -16.99 -19.23 9.82
N VAL A 363 -15.84 -19.91 9.90
CA VAL A 363 -15.00 -19.95 11.11
C VAL A 363 -14.33 -18.60 11.36
N TYR A 364 -13.77 -17.99 10.31
CA TYR A 364 -13.06 -16.72 10.49
C TYR A 364 -14.00 -15.59 10.92
N GLY A 365 -15.16 -15.45 10.27
CA GLY A 365 -16.15 -14.43 10.63
C GLY A 365 -16.71 -14.66 12.04
N TRP A 366 -16.93 -15.91 12.44
CA TRP A 366 -17.34 -16.25 13.79
C TRP A 366 -16.27 -15.85 14.84
N LEU A 367 -14.99 -16.13 14.57
CA LEU A 367 -13.87 -15.71 15.43
C LEU A 367 -13.70 -14.18 15.43
N HIS A 368 -13.77 -13.53 14.27
CA HIS A 368 -13.69 -12.09 14.13
C HIS A 368 -14.75 -11.35 14.98
N ALA A 369 -15.96 -11.89 15.05
CA ALA A 369 -17.03 -11.31 15.85
C ALA A 369 -16.88 -11.51 17.37
N ARG A 370 -16.14 -12.54 17.81
CA ARG A 370 -16.03 -12.93 19.24
C ARG A 370 -14.66 -12.68 19.85
N VAL A 371 -13.62 -12.60 19.04
CA VAL A 371 -12.24 -12.42 19.49
C VAL A 371 -11.79 -11.00 19.13
N PRO A 372 -11.85 -10.03 20.07
CA PRO A 372 -11.72 -8.60 19.77
C PRO A 372 -10.45 -8.21 19.03
N PHE A 373 -9.31 -8.88 19.31
CA PHE A 373 -8.05 -8.54 18.63
C PHE A 373 -8.01 -8.98 17.16
N LEU A 374 -8.79 -9.97 16.74
CA LEU A 374 -8.93 -10.34 15.33
C LEU A 374 -9.63 -9.25 14.51
N ALA A 375 -10.53 -8.49 15.13
CA ALA A 375 -11.21 -7.38 14.50
C ALA A 375 -10.28 -6.18 14.19
N PHE A 376 -9.10 -6.08 14.81
CA PHE A 376 -8.12 -5.02 14.49
C PHE A 376 -7.18 -5.40 13.34
N SER A 377 -7.01 -6.68 13.05
CA SER A 377 -6.17 -7.13 11.94
C SER A 377 -6.95 -7.20 10.63
N ARG A 378 -6.53 -6.44 9.62
CA ARG A 378 -7.09 -6.57 8.26
C ARG A 378 -6.46 -7.71 7.46
N THR A 379 -5.30 -8.24 7.90
CA THR A 379 -4.47 -9.19 7.16
C THR A 379 -4.39 -10.52 7.88
N PRO A 380 -5.24 -11.50 7.50
CA PRO A 380 -5.30 -12.81 8.16
C PRO A 380 -4.00 -13.59 8.07
N SER A 381 -3.25 -13.46 6.97
CA SER A 381 -2.00 -14.18 6.74
C SER A 381 -0.92 -13.91 7.81
N ARG A 382 -1.03 -12.82 8.57
CA ARG A 382 -0.06 -12.49 9.64
C ARG A 382 0.04 -13.57 10.73
N ILE A 383 -0.95 -14.46 10.85
CA ILE A 383 -0.89 -15.60 11.77
C ILE A 383 0.18 -16.64 11.36
N LEU A 384 0.65 -16.60 10.10
CA LEU A 384 1.70 -17.51 9.63
C LEU A 384 3.04 -17.32 10.36
N CYS A 385 3.28 -16.20 11.01
CA CYS A 385 4.44 -16.01 11.87
C CYS A 385 4.53 -17.08 13.00
N LEU A 386 3.39 -17.72 13.34
CA LEU A 386 3.29 -18.81 14.31
C LEU A 386 3.21 -20.18 13.65
N ALA A 387 2.54 -20.31 12.51
CA ALA A 387 2.39 -21.58 11.81
C ALA A 387 3.70 -22.05 11.15
N LEU A 388 4.50 -21.11 10.65
CA LEU A 388 5.76 -21.43 9.99
C LEU A 388 6.81 -22.05 10.91
N PRO A 389 7.03 -21.61 12.18
CA PRO A 389 7.86 -22.36 13.11
C PRO A 389 7.42 -23.83 13.28
N ALA A 390 6.11 -24.10 13.35
CA ALA A 390 5.59 -25.45 13.42
C ALA A 390 5.88 -26.26 12.16
N LEU A 391 5.67 -25.68 10.97
CA LEU A 391 6.02 -26.31 9.69
C LEU A 391 7.50 -26.73 9.67
N PHE A 392 8.41 -25.84 10.09
CA PHE A 392 9.85 -26.14 10.05
C PHE A 392 10.32 -27.08 11.17
N VAL A 393 9.61 -27.18 12.29
CA VAL A 393 9.81 -28.26 13.26
C VAL A 393 9.43 -29.62 12.65
N LEU A 394 8.31 -29.70 11.95
CA LEU A 394 7.88 -30.90 11.23
C LEU A 394 8.86 -31.27 10.10
N CYS A 395 9.37 -30.29 9.34
CA CYS A 395 10.49 -30.50 8.39
C CYS A 395 11.74 -31.04 9.10
N GLY A 396 12.03 -30.55 10.29
CA GLY A 396 13.17 -30.99 11.11
C GLY A 396 13.10 -32.47 11.46
N PHE A 397 11.93 -33.02 11.79
CA PHE A 397 11.76 -34.48 11.98
C PHE A 397 12.01 -35.23 10.67
N GLY A 398 11.55 -34.73 9.53
CA GLY A 398 11.79 -35.30 8.21
C GLY A 398 13.27 -35.37 7.85
N LEU A 399 13.94 -34.22 7.98
CA LEU A 399 15.39 -34.12 7.71
C LEU A 399 16.23 -34.99 8.67
N ARG A 400 15.89 -35.00 9.96
CA ARG A 400 16.54 -35.89 10.91
C ARG A 400 16.45 -37.36 10.47
N ALA A 401 15.26 -37.82 10.08
CA ALA A 401 15.04 -39.19 9.62
C ALA A 401 15.81 -39.53 8.33
N ILE A 402 15.99 -38.57 7.41
CA ILE A 402 16.80 -38.73 6.20
C ILE A 402 18.29 -38.79 6.57
N LEU A 403 18.78 -37.82 7.34
CA LEU A 403 20.18 -37.68 7.69
C LEU A 403 20.72 -38.86 8.50
N SER A 404 19.84 -39.57 9.24
CA SER A 404 20.21 -40.80 10.02
C SER A 404 20.45 -42.02 9.14
N ARG A 405 20.15 -42.02 7.84
CA ARG A 405 20.24 -43.16 6.92
C ARG A 405 21.59 -43.32 6.18
N GLY A 406 22.61 -42.52 6.59
CA GLY A 406 23.96 -42.65 6.04
C GLY A 406 24.31 -41.63 4.91
N ARG A 407 25.45 -41.84 4.25
CA ARG A 407 26.02 -40.87 3.29
C ARG A 407 25.13 -40.56 2.07
N PRO A 408 24.55 -41.56 1.37
CA PRO A 408 23.68 -41.25 0.22
C PRO A 408 22.47 -40.41 0.60
N ALA A 409 21.86 -40.67 1.76
CA ALA A 409 20.71 -39.91 2.25
C ALA A 409 21.08 -38.47 2.65
N ARG A 410 22.31 -38.18 3.03
CA ARG A 410 22.81 -36.81 3.26
C ARG A 410 22.83 -36.00 1.98
N GLY A 411 23.26 -36.63 0.87
CA GLY A 411 23.17 -35.98 -0.46
C GLY A 411 21.73 -35.66 -0.86
N ALA A 412 20.80 -36.60 -0.61
CA ALA A 412 19.37 -36.35 -0.84
C ALA A 412 18.81 -35.22 0.01
N ALA A 413 19.17 -35.16 1.30
CA ALA A 413 18.78 -34.06 2.18
C ALA A 413 19.32 -32.71 1.70
N PHE A 414 20.58 -32.64 1.27
CA PHE A 414 21.19 -31.46 0.68
C PHE A 414 20.45 -31.01 -0.58
N LEU A 415 20.18 -31.96 -1.50
CA LEU A 415 19.44 -31.66 -2.72
C LEU A 415 18.02 -31.13 -2.43
N LEU A 416 17.29 -31.70 -1.46
CA LEU A 416 15.96 -31.22 -1.06
C LEU A 416 16.00 -29.80 -0.49
N VAL A 417 17.00 -29.50 0.35
CA VAL A 417 17.18 -28.15 0.91
C VAL A 417 17.55 -27.17 -0.20
N PHE A 418 18.44 -27.55 -1.12
CA PHE A 418 18.80 -26.73 -2.28
C PHE A 418 17.60 -26.45 -3.19
N LEU A 419 16.81 -27.47 -3.52
CA LEU A 419 15.57 -27.32 -4.32
C LEU A 419 14.54 -26.44 -3.60
N ALA A 420 14.41 -26.55 -2.28
CA ALA A 420 13.53 -25.68 -1.50
C ALA A 420 14.01 -24.22 -1.53
N LEU A 421 15.32 -23.96 -1.41
CA LEU A 421 15.88 -22.61 -1.53
C LEU A 421 15.71 -22.04 -2.95
N ALA A 422 15.93 -22.88 -3.97
CA ALA A 422 15.71 -22.51 -5.37
C ALA A 422 14.22 -22.19 -5.66
N ASP A 423 13.31 -22.98 -5.07
CA ASP A 423 11.88 -22.70 -5.14
C ASP A 423 11.52 -21.38 -4.43
N TYR A 424 12.11 -21.09 -3.28
CA TYR A 424 11.86 -19.82 -2.53
C TYR A 424 12.43 -18.61 -3.24
N HIS A 425 13.54 -18.75 -3.95
CA HIS A 425 14.20 -17.64 -4.62
C HIS A 425 13.26 -16.94 -5.62
N PRO A 426 13.23 -15.60 -5.66
CA PRO A 426 12.51 -14.88 -6.71
C PRO A 426 13.24 -15.12 -8.05
N LYS A 427 12.47 -15.38 -9.11
CA LYS A 427 13.05 -15.62 -10.44
C LYS A 427 13.69 -14.37 -11.06
N ARG A 428 13.49 -13.21 -10.43
CA ARG A 428 13.94 -11.87 -10.84
C ARG A 428 14.58 -11.16 -9.65
N PRO A 429 15.37 -10.10 -9.88
CA PRO A 429 15.82 -9.23 -8.80
C PRO A 429 14.65 -8.73 -7.94
N ILE A 430 14.90 -8.47 -6.65
CA ILE A 430 13.91 -7.82 -5.79
C ILE A 430 13.74 -6.36 -6.21
N GLY A 431 12.60 -5.77 -5.85
CA GLY A 431 12.35 -4.35 -6.07
C GLY A 431 13.17 -3.47 -5.13
N ILE A 432 13.96 -2.55 -5.70
CA ILE A 432 14.73 -1.54 -4.98
C ILE A 432 14.20 -0.16 -5.34
N SER A 433 13.90 0.65 -4.33
CA SER A 433 13.62 2.07 -4.48
C SER A 433 14.90 2.87 -4.24
N ILE A 434 15.38 3.54 -5.28
CA ILE A 434 16.51 4.48 -5.19
C ILE A 434 15.99 5.79 -4.63
N LEU A 435 16.57 6.23 -3.52
CA LEU A 435 16.17 7.45 -2.85
C LEU A 435 17.07 8.61 -3.30
N ARG A 436 16.45 9.73 -3.63
CA ARG A 436 17.19 10.97 -3.90
C ARG A 436 17.76 11.47 -2.58
N GLY A 437 18.97 11.99 -2.62
CA GLY A 437 19.55 12.71 -1.50
C GLY A 437 18.81 14.03 -1.23
N MET A 438 19.37 14.85 -0.37
CA MET A 438 18.88 16.20 -0.11
C MET A 438 19.17 17.06 -1.36
N ASP A 439 18.11 17.54 -2.02
CA ASP A 439 18.20 18.53 -3.11
C ASP A 439 18.24 19.97 -2.55
N ARG A 440 18.46 20.95 -3.42
CA ARG A 440 18.53 22.37 -3.03
C ARG A 440 17.23 22.89 -2.43
N VAL A 441 16.08 22.33 -2.84
CA VAL A 441 14.78 22.65 -2.25
C VAL A 441 14.78 22.29 -0.77
N TYR A 442 15.14 21.06 -0.42
CA TYR A 442 15.17 20.61 0.96
C TYR A 442 16.38 21.12 1.76
N GLU A 443 17.50 21.48 1.10
CA GLU A 443 18.58 22.23 1.74
C GLU A 443 18.11 23.60 2.19
N THR A 444 17.33 24.29 1.34
CA THR A 444 16.74 25.58 1.68
C THR A 444 15.73 25.44 2.82
N VAL A 445 14.85 24.45 2.78
CA VAL A 445 13.92 24.14 3.88
C VAL A 445 14.68 23.89 5.19
N ARG A 446 15.74 23.07 5.17
CA ARG A 446 16.57 22.79 6.35
C ARG A 446 17.19 24.04 6.93
N ARG A 447 17.63 24.99 6.09
CA ARG A 447 18.27 26.24 6.52
C ARG A 447 17.26 27.24 7.07
N GLU A 448 16.10 27.41 6.41
CA GLU A 448 15.18 28.53 6.62
C GLU A 448 13.93 28.19 7.46
N ALA A 449 13.61 26.88 7.59
CA ALA A 449 12.44 26.44 8.32
C ALA A 449 12.74 25.87 9.73
N GLN A 450 13.94 26.11 10.28
CA GLN A 450 14.25 25.68 11.65
C GLN A 450 13.35 26.35 12.68
N GLY A 451 12.75 25.55 13.57
CA GLY A 451 11.76 26.03 14.55
C GLY A 451 10.37 26.35 13.96
N LYS A 452 10.20 26.14 12.67
CA LYS A 452 8.95 26.32 11.93
C LYS A 452 8.43 24.97 11.44
N ARG A 453 7.39 24.98 10.59
CA ARG A 453 6.81 23.76 9.98
C ARG A 453 6.82 23.84 8.47
N LEU A 454 6.84 22.66 7.85
CA LEU A 454 6.71 22.47 6.42
C LEU A 454 5.34 21.85 6.10
N LEU A 455 4.75 22.21 4.98
CA LEU A 455 3.62 21.53 4.38
C LEU A 455 4.05 20.94 3.03
N ASP A 456 3.93 19.63 2.87
CA ASP A 456 4.15 18.95 1.60
C ASP A 456 2.84 18.76 0.85
N LEU A 457 2.84 19.02 -0.44
CA LEU A 457 1.70 18.80 -1.34
C LEU A 457 2.02 17.72 -2.37
N PRO A 458 1.04 16.88 -2.72
CA PRO A 458 -0.37 16.94 -2.35
C PRO A 458 -0.62 16.52 -0.89
N ILE A 459 -1.61 17.14 -0.25
CA ILE A 459 -2.04 16.72 1.09
C ILE A 459 -2.93 15.47 0.99
N TRP A 460 -2.73 14.53 1.93
CA TRP A 460 -3.43 13.26 2.00
C TRP A 460 -4.25 13.14 3.30
N PRO A 461 -5.28 12.29 3.35
CA PRO A 461 -6.07 12.09 4.58
C PRO A 461 -5.30 11.40 5.72
N GLY A 462 -4.01 11.13 5.55
CA GLY A 462 -3.10 10.61 6.57
C GLY A 462 -2.85 9.10 6.50
N ASP A 463 -3.66 8.34 5.75
CA ASP A 463 -3.54 6.88 5.61
C ASP A 463 -2.91 6.44 4.28
N SER A 464 -2.31 7.36 3.55
CA SER A 464 -1.71 7.09 2.25
C SER A 464 -0.20 6.93 2.37
N ALA A 465 0.33 5.80 1.92
CA ALA A 465 1.76 5.52 1.87
C ALA A 465 2.56 6.50 0.98
N TRP A 466 1.89 7.28 0.12
CA TRP A 466 2.52 8.34 -0.66
C TRP A 466 3.15 9.41 0.22
N SER A 467 2.56 9.68 1.39
CA SER A 467 3.12 10.64 2.37
C SER A 467 4.39 10.14 3.06
N ALA A 468 4.76 8.87 2.93
CA ALA A 468 6.00 8.35 3.50
C ALA A 468 7.26 8.97 2.86
N ILE A 469 7.13 9.51 1.65
CA ILE A 469 8.20 10.31 1.01
C ILE A 469 8.46 11.61 1.82
N TYR A 470 7.42 12.24 2.35
CA TYR A 470 7.56 13.43 3.19
C TYR A 470 8.26 13.11 4.51
N GLU A 471 7.95 11.95 5.11
CA GLU A 471 8.66 11.44 6.30
C GLU A 471 10.14 11.20 6.02
N TYR A 472 10.49 10.66 4.83
CA TYR A 472 11.88 10.52 4.42
C TYR A 472 12.61 11.86 4.40
N TYR A 473 12.04 12.89 3.76
CA TYR A 473 12.63 14.23 3.73
C TYR A 473 12.68 14.87 5.13
N ALA A 474 11.70 14.60 5.98
CA ALA A 474 11.75 15.03 7.38
C ALA A 474 12.95 14.45 8.13
N THR A 475 13.39 13.20 7.80
CA THR A 475 14.62 12.63 8.39
C THR A 475 15.89 13.35 7.95
N LEU A 476 15.90 13.95 6.76
CA LEU A 476 17.05 14.69 6.20
C LEU A 476 17.10 16.12 6.71
N THR A 477 15.95 16.79 6.83
CA THR A 477 15.86 18.21 7.21
C THR A 477 15.77 18.40 8.72
N GLY A 478 15.17 17.46 9.44
CA GLY A 478 14.83 17.63 10.85
C GLY A 478 13.75 18.69 11.10
N VAL A 479 13.00 19.11 10.07
CA VAL A 479 11.91 20.08 10.13
C VAL A 479 10.58 19.31 10.32
N PRO A 480 9.74 19.71 11.29
CA PRO A 480 8.41 19.13 11.46
C PRO A 480 7.50 19.41 10.26
N ILE A 481 6.75 18.37 9.84
CA ILE A 481 5.77 18.47 8.75
C ILE A 481 4.34 18.47 9.30
N VAL A 482 3.45 19.22 8.64
CA VAL A 482 2.02 19.32 9.00
C VAL A 482 1.28 18.05 8.64
N ASN A 483 1.60 17.46 7.53
CA ASN A 483 1.08 16.17 7.07
C ASN A 483 1.99 15.00 7.49
N GLY A 484 1.62 13.76 7.11
CA GLY A 484 2.37 12.57 7.48
C GLY A 484 1.65 11.30 7.02
N TYR A 485 2.18 10.15 7.43
CA TYR A 485 1.62 8.84 7.10
C TYR A 485 1.41 7.99 8.35
N ASN A 486 0.17 7.60 8.59
CA ASN A 486 -0.19 6.60 9.58
C ASN A 486 -1.33 5.71 9.02
N PRO A 487 -1.17 4.38 8.94
CA PRO A 487 -2.25 3.48 8.52
C PRO A 487 -3.54 3.60 9.34
N VAL A 488 -3.46 4.25 10.50
CA VAL A 488 -4.55 4.52 11.44
C VAL A 488 -4.47 5.98 11.91
N PRO A 489 -4.76 6.97 11.03
CA PRO A 489 -4.64 8.36 11.38
C PRO A 489 -5.68 8.75 12.43
N ARG A 490 -5.40 9.79 13.20
CA ARG A 490 -6.39 10.37 14.10
C ARG A 490 -7.49 11.04 13.30
N GLN A 491 -8.75 10.83 13.69
CA GLN A 491 -9.89 11.48 13.06
C GLN A 491 -9.75 13.00 13.08
N ARG A 492 -9.17 13.55 14.13
CA ARG A 492 -8.92 14.99 14.28
C ARG A 492 -8.02 15.56 13.19
N TYR A 493 -7.00 14.82 12.74
CA TYR A 493 -6.18 15.25 11.59
C TYR A 493 -7.02 15.39 10.32
N VAL A 494 -7.91 14.43 10.07
CA VAL A 494 -8.78 14.46 8.89
C VAL A 494 -9.69 15.70 8.92
N THR A 495 -10.31 15.98 10.07
CA THR A 495 -11.30 17.08 10.18
C THR A 495 -10.68 18.47 10.34
N GLU A 496 -9.53 18.58 11.02
CA GLU A 496 -8.95 19.89 11.35
C GLU A 496 -7.79 20.30 10.43
N VAL A 497 -7.18 19.33 9.72
CA VAL A 497 -6.01 19.60 8.84
C VAL A 497 -6.34 19.26 7.39
N PHE A 498 -6.66 17.99 7.11
CA PHE A 498 -6.85 17.55 5.73
C PHE A 498 -8.03 18.24 5.03
N GLU A 499 -9.24 18.19 5.62
CA GLU A 499 -10.43 18.77 4.96
C GLU A 499 -10.31 20.29 4.78
N PRO A 500 -9.83 21.10 5.77
CA PRO A 500 -9.60 22.52 5.55
C PRO A 500 -8.55 22.87 4.49
N LEU A 501 -7.47 22.09 4.38
CA LEU A 501 -6.38 22.36 3.44
C LEU A 501 -6.49 21.61 2.10
N ARG A 502 -7.52 20.79 1.93
CA ARG A 502 -7.67 19.91 0.74
C ARG A 502 -7.70 20.68 -0.58
N SER A 503 -8.19 21.93 -0.58
CA SER A 503 -8.23 22.77 -1.76
C SER A 503 -6.85 23.11 -2.32
N LEU A 504 -5.80 23.02 -1.51
CA LEU A 504 -4.41 23.16 -1.98
C LEU A 504 -4.02 22.08 -3.01
N ASN A 505 -4.69 20.92 -3.01
CA ASN A 505 -4.50 19.91 -4.05
C ASN A 505 -5.01 20.34 -5.43
N VAL A 506 -5.77 21.41 -5.51
CA VAL A 506 -6.16 22.09 -6.77
C VAL A 506 -5.58 23.50 -6.84
N GLY A 507 -4.63 23.82 -5.98
CA GLY A 507 -3.91 25.11 -5.95
C GLY A 507 -4.70 26.27 -5.33
N GLU A 508 -5.84 26.02 -4.68
CA GLU A 508 -6.64 27.08 -4.05
C GLU A 508 -6.20 27.31 -2.61
N LEU A 509 -5.54 28.45 -2.36
CA LEU A 509 -5.21 28.95 -1.02
C LEU A 509 -6.02 30.22 -0.77
N ARG A 510 -6.85 30.20 0.25
CA ARG A 510 -7.74 31.31 0.64
C ARG A 510 -7.23 32.01 1.90
N ALA A 511 -7.74 33.21 2.18
CA ALA A 511 -7.36 33.97 3.36
C ALA A 511 -7.48 33.19 4.68
N ALA A 512 -8.58 32.43 4.86
CA ALA A 512 -8.76 31.62 6.06
C ALA A 512 -7.72 30.49 6.19
N GLN A 513 -7.35 29.86 5.08
CA GLN A 513 -6.32 28.81 5.06
C GLN A 513 -4.92 29.41 5.26
N HIS A 514 -4.66 30.56 4.63
CA HIS A 514 -3.42 31.31 4.88
C HIS A 514 -3.27 31.68 6.37
N ALA A 515 -4.32 32.21 6.99
CA ALA A 515 -4.32 32.49 8.43
C ALA A 515 -4.06 31.21 9.26
N LEU A 516 -4.61 30.06 8.85
CA LEU A 516 -4.38 28.78 9.50
C LEU A 516 -2.91 28.33 9.37
N LEU A 517 -2.31 28.45 8.18
CA LEU A 517 -0.90 28.14 7.97
C LEU A 517 0.01 29.04 8.82
N ARG A 518 -0.32 30.33 8.94
CA ARG A 518 0.38 31.29 9.81
C ARG A 518 0.24 30.93 11.30
N ASP A 519 -0.96 30.63 11.75
CA ASP A 519 -1.24 30.17 13.13
C ASP A 519 -0.41 28.90 13.47
N TRP A 520 -0.23 28.01 12.51
CA TRP A 520 0.60 26.81 12.67
C TRP A 520 2.09 27.04 12.48
N ASN A 521 2.53 28.28 12.22
CA ASN A 521 3.94 28.60 11.94
C ASN A 521 4.52 27.80 10.75
N VAL A 522 3.70 27.62 9.70
CA VAL A 522 4.16 27.02 8.44
C VAL A 522 4.89 28.09 7.62
N SER A 523 6.16 27.88 7.35
CA SER A 523 6.98 28.84 6.59
C SER A 523 7.06 28.52 5.10
N HIS A 524 7.00 27.24 4.74
CA HIS A 524 7.21 26.80 3.37
C HIS A 524 6.21 25.72 2.99
N ILE A 525 5.93 25.65 1.68
CA ILE A 525 5.18 24.59 1.03
C ILE A 525 6.06 23.98 -0.04
N VAL A 526 6.21 22.64 -0.05
CA VAL A 526 6.83 21.90 -1.14
C VAL A 526 5.75 21.18 -1.94
N LEU A 527 5.66 21.47 -3.23
CA LEU A 527 4.75 20.80 -4.15
C LEU A 527 5.53 19.75 -4.96
N HIS A 528 5.13 18.48 -4.83
CA HIS A 528 5.76 17.34 -5.50
C HIS A 528 5.02 16.96 -6.76
N GLN A 529 5.63 17.13 -7.91
CA GLN A 529 5.05 16.80 -9.21
C GLN A 529 4.84 15.29 -9.38
N ASP A 530 5.81 14.48 -8.97
CA ASP A 530 5.82 13.00 -9.10
C ASP A 530 4.88 12.28 -8.10
N LEU A 531 4.34 13.00 -7.12
CA LEU A 531 3.40 12.46 -6.13
C LEU A 531 1.94 12.88 -6.36
N PHE A 532 1.55 13.23 -7.60
CA PHE A 532 0.26 13.81 -7.94
C PHE A 532 -0.65 12.88 -8.76
N PRO A 533 -1.08 11.71 -8.20
CA PRO A 533 -1.93 10.77 -8.93
C PRO A 533 -3.37 11.29 -9.06
N ARG A 534 -4.13 10.77 -10.06
CA ARG A 534 -5.57 11.06 -10.26
C ARG A 534 -6.45 10.84 -9.02
N LYS A 535 -5.99 10.04 -8.07
CA LYS A 535 -6.67 9.82 -6.78
C LYS A 535 -6.70 11.08 -5.91
N VAL A 536 -5.66 11.91 -6.00
CA VAL A 536 -5.53 13.16 -5.23
C VAL A 536 -6.31 14.29 -5.88
N SER A 537 -6.08 14.49 -7.17
CA SER A 537 -6.73 15.53 -7.97
C SER A 537 -7.23 14.94 -9.29
N ARG A 538 -8.40 15.41 -9.74
CA ARG A 538 -8.93 15.12 -11.08
C ARG A 538 -8.41 16.09 -12.13
N TYR A 539 -7.57 17.01 -11.71
CA TYR A 539 -6.90 17.96 -12.60
C TYR A 539 -5.41 17.64 -12.62
N PRO A 540 -4.76 17.82 -13.76
CA PRO A 540 -3.32 17.63 -13.91
C PRO A 540 -2.52 18.50 -12.95
N PHE A 541 -1.29 18.07 -12.62
CA PHE A 541 -0.37 18.81 -11.76
C PHE A 541 -0.21 20.28 -12.15
N ARG A 542 -0.09 20.59 -13.47
CA ARG A 542 0.10 21.95 -13.96
C ARG A 542 -1.08 22.88 -13.60
N PHE A 543 -2.30 22.36 -13.50
CA PHE A 543 -3.45 23.14 -13.03
C PHE A 543 -3.23 23.63 -11.60
N THR A 544 -2.77 22.75 -10.71
CA THR A 544 -2.47 23.10 -9.32
C THR A 544 -1.28 24.05 -9.22
N LEU A 545 -0.19 23.79 -9.95
CA LEU A 545 0.99 24.65 -9.98
C LEU A 545 0.66 26.07 -10.41
N ARG A 546 -0.08 26.24 -11.52
CA ARG A 546 -0.48 27.57 -12.03
C ARG A 546 -1.29 28.36 -11.00
N ASN A 547 -2.22 27.69 -10.31
CA ASN A 547 -3.02 28.35 -9.27
C ASN A 547 -2.18 28.76 -8.05
N LEU A 548 -1.19 27.95 -7.64
CA LEU A 548 -0.27 28.31 -6.54
C LEU A 548 0.66 29.45 -6.91
N LEU A 549 1.17 29.50 -8.16
CA LEU A 549 2.01 30.58 -8.65
C LEU A 549 1.27 31.94 -8.65
N ASP A 550 -0.03 31.93 -8.91
CA ASP A 550 -0.87 33.14 -8.89
C ASP A 550 -1.38 33.50 -7.50
N SER A 551 -1.09 32.71 -6.47
CA SER A 551 -1.57 32.96 -5.10
C SER A 551 -0.89 34.19 -4.48
N PRO A 552 -1.64 35.18 -3.97
CA PRO A 552 -1.03 36.33 -3.31
C PRO A 552 -0.46 36.02 -1.93
N TYR A 553 -0.67 34.82 -1.43
CA TYR A 553 -0.22 34.34 -0.11
C TYR A 553 1.10 33.59 -0.18
N LEU A 554 1.57 33.29 -1.39
CA LEU A 554 2.79 32.50 -1.62
C LEU A 554 3.78 33.26 -2.49
N ARG A 555 5.07 33.02 -2.24
CA ARG A 555 6.15 33.43 -3.12
C ARG A 555 6.83 32.17 -3.64
N PHE A 556 6.89 32.00 -4.95
CA PHE A 556 7.71 30.95 -5.56
C PHE A 556 9.18 31.22 -5.29
N VAL A 557 9.89 30.25 -4.75
CA VAL A 557 11.31 30.37 -4.39
C VAL A 557 12.20 29.73 -5.44
N MET A 558 11.96 28.45 -5.72
CA MET A 558 12.75 27.67 -6.67
C MET A 558 12.07 26.35 -7.04
N GLN A 559 12.59 25.74 -8.11
CA GLN A 559 12.30 24.37 -8.50
C GLN A 559 13.61 23.59 -8.65
N GLU A 560 13.63 22.33 -8.19
CA GLU A 560 14.65 21.36 -8.53
C GLU A 560 14.04 19.98 -8.71
N GLY A 561 14.27 19.39 -9.88
CA GLY A 561 13.63 18.13 -10.23
C GLY A 561 12.11 18.23 -10.17
N PRO A 562 11.41 17.30 -9.47
CA PRO A 562 9.95 17.34 -9.34
C PRO A 562 9.48 18.26 -8.21
N ASN A 563 10.37 18.86 -7.42
CA ASN A 563 10.03 19.61 -6.21
C ASN A 563 9.97 21.11 -6.49
N HIS A 564 8.86 21.75 -6.12
CA HIS A 564 8.63 23.19 -6.26
C HIS A 564 8.48 23.80 -4.86
N LEU A 565 9.32 24.77 -4.51
CA LEU A 565 9.32 25.42 -3.20
C LEU A 565 8.58 26.75 -3.25
N PHE A 566 7.67 26.92 -2.32
CA PHE A 566 6.96 28.16 -2.07
C PHE A 566 7.21 28.62 -0.63
N GLU A 567 7.40 29.90 -0.43
CA GLU A 567 7.37 30.53 0.89
C GLU A 567 5.96 31.03 1.19
N VAL A 568 5.50 30.81 2.43
CA VAL A 568 4.23 31.34 2.94
C VAL A 568 4.49 32.76 3.43
N LEU A 569 3.89 33.75 2.77
CA LEU A 569 4.06 35.17 3.10
C LEU A 569 3.39 35.53 4.41
N ASP A 570 3.92 36.54 5.11
CA ASP A 570 3.32 37.07 6.33
C ASP A 570 1.99 37.80 6.05
N ALA A 571 1.93 38.52 4.93
CA ALA A 571 0.76 39.23 4.44
C ALA A 571 0.58 38.99 2.94
N PRO A 572 -0.64 39.10 2.42
CA PRO A 572 -0.88 38.93 0.98
C PRO A 572 -0.17 40.00 0.17
N SER A 573 0.44 39.60 -0.96
CA SER A 573 1.14 40.49 -1.90
C SER A 573 0.19 41.25 -2.83
N GLY A 574 -1.10 40.91 -2.87
CA GLY A 574 -2.11 41.49 -3.73
C GLY A 574 -3.53 41.02 -3.42
N PRO A 575 -4.52 41.38 -4.22
CA PRO A 575 -5.89 40.91 -4.07
C PRO A 575 -5.95 39.39 -4.36
N PRO A 576 -6.90 38.65 -3.74
CA PRO A 576 -7.08 37.23 -4.05
C PRO A 576 -7.40 37.06 -5.53
N PRO A 577 -6.75 36.07 -6.20
CA PRO A 577 -6.97 35.82 -7.62
C PRO A 577 -8.40 35.34 -7.83
N ALA A 578 -8.97 35.71 -9.00
CA ALA A 578 -10.09 34.96 -9.51
C ALA A 578 -9.61 33.56 -9.88
N PHE A 579 -10.02 32.52 -9.15
CA PHE A 579 -9.78 31.14 -9.52
C PHE A 579 -10.62 30.81 -10.78
N SER A 580 -10.12 31.18 -11.93
CA SER A 580 -10.81 31.03 -13.22
C SER A 580 -10.02 30.21 -14.22
N ARG A 581 -8.94 29.57 -13.79
CA ARG A 581 -8.15 28.72 -14.69
C ARG A 581 -8.93 27.49 -15.08
N ARG A 582 -8.98 27.24 -16.39
CA ARG A 582 -9.67 26.11 -17.02
C ARG A 582 -8.71 24.95 -17.19
N SER A 583 -9.26 23.73 -17.24
CA SER A 583 -8.51 22.50 -17.53
C SER A 583 -9.15 21.81 -18.73
N PRO A 584 -8.37 21.33 -19.70
CA PRO A 584 -8.91 20.60 -20.84
C PRO A 584 -9.42 19.21 -20.47
N VAL A 585 -9.18 18.73 -19.24
CA VAL A 585 -9.54 17.37 -18.81
C VAL A 585 -10.99 17.31 -18.36
N GLY A 586 -11.75 16.33 -18.94
CA GLY A 586 -13.12 16.04 -18.55
C GLY A 586 -13.23 15.13 -17.34
N ASN A 587 -14.37 15.18 -16.67
CA ASN A 587 -14.67 14.30 -15.53
C ASN A 587 -15.88 13.42 -15.82
N LEU A 588 -15.65 12.13 -16.02
CA LEU A 588 -16.66 11.12 -16.32
C LEU A 588 -17.15 10.39 -15.07
N TYR A 589 -18.45 10.17 -14.97
CA TYR A 589 -19.15 9.39 -13.95
C TYR A 589 -19.99 8.30 -14.63
N PRO A 590 -19.45 7.11 -14.88
CA PRO A 590 -20.17 6.04 -15.57
C PRO A 590 -21.16 5.33 -14.65
N ALA A 591 -22.26 4.81 -15.22
CA ALA A 591 -23.27 4.04 -14.49
C ALA A 591 -22.70 2.85 -13.70
N ARG A 592 -21.59 2.25 -14.19
CA ARG A 592 -20.93 1.11 -13.50
C ARG A 592 -20.44 1.47 -12.10
N SER A 593 -20.08 2.74 -11.85
CA SER A 593 -19.56 3.23 -10.56
C SER A 593 -20.54 4.09 -9.78
N ALA A 594 -21.63 4.55 -10.41
CA ALA A 594 -22.64 5.37 -9.77
C ALA A 594 -23.50 4.56 -8.78
N GLY A 595 -23.93 5.21 -7.69
CA GLY A 595 -24.94 4.69 -6.77
C GLY A 595 -26.36 4.97 -7.27
N TYR A 596 -27.32 4.30 -6.68
CA TYR A 596 -28.76 4.50 -6.95
C TYR A 596 -29.57 4.08 -5.71
N GLU A 597 -30.73 4.68 -5.54
CA GLU A 597 -31.73 4.32 -4.52
C GLU A 597 -32.88 3.55 -5.15
N VAL A 598 -33.20 3.89 -6.42
CA VAL A 598 -34.26 3.24 -7.20
C VAL A 598 -33.70 2.67 -8.50
N GLY A 599 -34.34 1.62 -9.03
CA GLY A 599 -33.90 0.95 -10.24
C GLY A 599 -32.81 -0.10 -9.99
N ARG A 600 -32.16 -0.51 -11.08
CA ARG A 600 -31.10 -1.53 -11.10
C ARG A 600 -30.11 -1.32 -12.23
N ARG A 601 -28.88 -1.85 -12.06
CA ARG A 601 -27.91 -1.90 -13.18
C ARG A 601 -28.32 -2.96 -14.19
N ILE A 602 -28.30 -2.58 -15.47
CA ILE A 602 -28.62 -3.45 -16.62
C ILE A 602 -27.50 -3.43 -17.64
N GLN A 603 -27.42 -4.47 -18.47
CA GLN A 603 -26.70 -4.41 -19.75
C GLN A 603 -27.59 -3.64 -20.74
N ASP A 604 -27.01 -2.68 -21.46
CA ASP A 604 -27.69 -1.90 -22.50
C ASP A 604 -26.67 -1.59 -23.61
N ALA A 605 -26.84 -2.29 -24.74
CA ALA A 605 -25.94 -2.15 -25.88
C ALA A 605 -25.97 -0.71 -26.50
N ALA A 606 -27.03 0.06 -26.25
CA ALA A 606 -27.13 1.46 -26.71
C ALA A 606 -26.42 2.45 -25.77
N ALA A 607 -26.10 2.05 -24.54
CA ALA A 607 -25.33 2.87 -23.63
C ALA A 607 -23.85 2.91 -24.04
N SER A 608 -23.18 4.06 -23.87
CA SER A 608 -21.79 4.27 -24.30
C SER A 608 -20.81 3.30 -23.65
N GLY A 609 -21.05 2.91 -22.37
CA GLY A 609 -20.26 1.90 -21.65
C GLY A 609 -20.87 0.50 -21.62
N GLY A 610 -21.87 0.19 -22.46
CA GLY A 610 -22.57 -1.10 -22.50
C GLY A 610 -23.42 -1.40 -21.27
N ARG A 611 -23.56 -0.46 -20.34
CA ARG A 611 -24.31 -0.61 -19.07
C ARG A 611 -25.01 0.67 -18.70
N ALA A 612 -26.22 0.53 -18.13
CA ALA A 612 -26.98 1.65 -17.60
C ALA A 612 -27.58 1.33 -16.23
N ILE A 613 -28.02 2.35 -15.50
CA ILE A 613 -28.94 2.20 -14.38
C ILE A 613 -30.34 2.47 -14.92
N ALA A 614 -31.29 1.57 -14.68
CA ALA A 614 -32.63 1.64 -15.21
C ALA A 614 -33.69 1.46 -14.11
N ALA A 615 -34.72 2.33 -14.16
CA ALA A 615 -35.98 2.17 -13.49
C ALA A 615 -37.07 2.21 -14.57
N VAL A 616 -37.70 1.07 -14.80
CA VAL A 616 -38.61 0.89 -15.97
C VAL A 616 -40.04 0.53 -15.56
N GLY A 617 -40.27 0.17 -14.31
CA GLY A 617 -41.59 -0.20 -13.83
C GLY A 617 -42.39 1.00 -13.31
N ARG A 618 -43.67 1.13 -13.70
CA ARG A 618 -44.58 2.15 -13.16
C ARG A 618 -44.76 2.05 -11.65
N GLY A 619 -44.56 0.87 -11.06
CA GLY A 619 -44.66 0.61 -9.60
C GLY A 619 -43.36 0.89 -8.83
N GLU A 620 -42.25 1.23 -9.47
CA GLU A 620 -41.02 1.60 -8.76
C GLU A 620 -41.14 3.02 -8.15
N PRO A 621 -40.67 3.25 -6.93
CA PRO A 621 -40.80 4.55 -6.27
C PRO A 621 -40.02 5.66 -7.00
N GLU A 622 -40.38 6.91 -6.74
CA GLU A 622 -39.56 8.07 -7.06
C GLU A 622 -38.31 8.06 -6.18
N GLY A 623 -37.19 8.56 -6.70
CA GLY A 623 -35.95 8.59 -5.96
C GLY A 623 -34.72 8.79 -6.83
N MET A 624 -33.54 8.69 -6.24
CA MET A 624 -32.28 8.84 -6.95
C MET A 624 -31.99 7.62 -7.82
N LEU A 625 -32.08 7.83 -9.15
CA LEU A 625 -31.71 6.82 -10.14
C LEU A 625 -30.21 6.76 -10.37
N PHE A 626 -29.51 7.89 -10.30
CA PHE A 626 -28.07 8.00 -10.57
C PHE A 626 -27.46 9.02 -9.59
N GLY A 627 -26.33 8.67 -8.96
CA GLY A 627 -25.63 9.55 -8.02
C GLY A 627 -24.61 8.79 -7.16
N GLY A 628 -24.49 9.17 -5.88
CA GLY A 628 -23.70 8.44 -4.88
C GLY A 628 -22.16 8.50 -5.02
N VAL A 629 -21.64 9.17 -6.04
CA VAL A 629 -20.19 9.39 -6.24
C VAL A 629 -19.89 10.88 -6.20
N SER A 630 -19.27 11.31 -5.10
CA SER A 630 -18.83 12.70 -4.96
C SER A 630 -17.34 12.84 -5.27
N ARG A 631 -16.98 13.95 -5.93
CA ARG A 631 -15.57 14.33 -6.17
C ARG A 631 -15.35 15.78 -5.76
N PHE A 632 -14.08 16.10 -5.51
CA PHE A 632 -13.67 17.45 -5.14
C PHE A 632 -13.49 18.30 -6.40
N TYR A 633 -14.16 19.44 -6.45
CA TYR A 633 -14.11 20.42 -7.53
C TYR A 633 -13.55 21.75 -7.02
N PRO A 634 -12.71 22.44 -7.82
CA PRO A 634 -12.23 23.79 -7.54
C PRO A 634 -13.37 24.81 -7.68
N THR A 635 -13.09 26.05 -7.31
CA THR A 635 -13.92 27.21 -7.62
C THR A 635 -13.98 27.41 -9.14
N GLY A 636 -15.15 27.77 -9.66
CA GLY A 636 -15.34 28.04 -11.10
C GLY A 636 -16.76 27.81 -11.60
N ALA A 637 -16.97 28.15 -12.86
CA ALA A 637 -18.18 27.82 -13.60
C ALA A 637 -17.98 26.49 -14.34
N PHE A 638 -18.98 25.63 -14.27
CA PHE A 638 -18.96 24.29 -14.83
C PHE A 638 -20.23 24.00 -15.58
N ARG A 639 -20.16 23.07 -16.52
CA ARG A 639 -21.29 22.45 -17.16
C ARG A 639 -21.23 20.96 -17.02
N VAL A 640 -22.33 20.34 -16.56
CA VAL A 640 -22.49 18.88 -16.47
C VAL A 640 -23.51 18.43 -17.52
N TRP A 641 -23.18 17.34 -18.22
CA TRP A 641 -24.09 16.65 -19.13
C TRP A 641 -24.46 15.30 -18.55
N PHE A 642 -25.76 14.98 -18.64
CA PHE A 642 -26.29 13.67 -18.25
C PHE A 642 -26.78 12.94 -19.50
N ASN A 643 -26.26 11.74 -19.75
CA ASN A 643 -26.69 10.92 -20.86
C ASN A 643 -27.85 10.01 -20.43
N LEU A 644 -29.07 10.36 -20.81
CA LEU A 644 -30.31 9.74 -20.34
C LEU A 644 -31.16 9.23 -21.51
N LYS A 645 -32.00 8.21 -21.24
CA LYS A 645 -32.95 7.63 -22.18
C LYS A 645 -34.28 7.43 -21.49
N LEU A 646 -35.34 8.01 -22.08
CA LEU A 646 -36.71 7.78 -21.65
C LEU A 646 -37.23 6.49 -22.32
N VAL A 647 -37.76 5.58 -21.53
CA VAL A 647 -38.32 4.29 -21.97
C VAL A 647 -39.84 4.31 -21.90
N ALA A 648 -40.38 5.01 -20.90
CA ALA A 648 -41.81 5.23 -20.73
C ALA A 648 -42.03 6.65 -20.20
N PRO A 649 -43.03 7.39 -20.76
CA PRO A 649 -43.33 8.74 -20.28
C PRO A 649 -43.84 8.68 -18.84
N PRO A 650 -43.74 9.81 -18.09
CA PRO A 650 -44.34 9.95 -16.78
C PRO A 650 -45.88 9.88 -16.85
N ASP A 651 -46.53 9.50 -15.76
CA ASP A 651 -47.98 9.53 -15.65
C ASP A 651 -48.50 10.98 -15.57
N ASP A 652 -47.72 11.87 -14.90
CA ASP A 652 -47.98 13.29 -14.79
C ASP A 652 -46.67 14.05 -14.47
N GLY A 653 -46.57 15.31 -14.97
CA GLY A 653 -45.44 16.21 -14.66
C GLY A 653 -44.12 15.85 -15.33
N PRO A 654 -42.99 16.26 -14.71
CA PRO A 654 -41.65 16.02 -15.28
C PRO A 654 -41.21 14.58 -15.17
N ALA A 655 -40.43 14.09 -16.14
CA ALA A 655 -39.89 12.74 -16.18
C ALA A 655 -38.67 12.57 -15.24
N ALA A 656 -37.86 13.61 -15.11
CA ALA A 656 -36.64 13.55 -14.30
C ALA A 656 -36.27 14.92 -13.73
N ARG A 657 -35.47 14.92 -12.65
CA ARG A 657 -34.83 16.12 -12.12
C ARG A 657 -33.33 15.89 -12.04
N LEU A 658 -32.56 16.72 -12.72
CA LEU A 658 -31.11 16.80 -12.63
C LEU A 658 -30.74 17.68 -11.42
N LYS A 659 -29.69 17.27 -10.68
CA LYS A 659 -29.21 18.05 -9.52
C LYS A 659 -27.69 18.05 -9.45
N VAL A 660 -27.12 19.20 -9.10
CA VAL A 660 -25.74 19.37 -8.61
C VAL A 660 -25.81 19.59 -7.10
N TYR A 661 -25.19 18.69 -6.35
CA TYR A 661 -25.32 18.63 -4.90
C TYR A 661 -23.97 18.77 -4.19
N ASP A 662 -23.86 19.74 -3.30
CA ASP A 662 -22.71 19.91 -2.40
C ASP A 662 -22.89 19.00 -1.21
N VAL A 663 -22.09 17.94 -1.15
CA VAL A 663 -22.15 16.92 -0.10
C VAL A 663 -21.68 17.47 1.24
N GLY A 664 -20.69 18.41 1.23
CA GLY A 664 -20.14 18.99 2.45
C GLY A 664 -21.13 19.91 3.19
N LYS A 665 -21.89 20.68 2.42
CA LYS A 665 -22.89 21.62 2.95
C LYS A 665 -24.32 21.08 2.94
N GLY A 666 -24.54 19.88 2.40
CA GLY A 666 -25.86 19.26 2.35
C GLY A 666 -26.88 20.04 1.52
N ARG A 667 -26.46 20.78 0.48
CA ARG A 667 -27.36 21.66 -0.30
C ARG A 667 -27.27 21.40 -1.82
N THR A 668 -28.39 21.66 -2.50
CA THR A 668 -28.42 21.69 -3.96
C THR A 668 -27.86 23.04 -4.47
N ILE A 669 -26.88 22.99 -5.37
CA ILE A 669 -26.27 24.17 -6.03
C ILE A 669 -27.08 24.56 -7.26
N ALA A 670 -27.47 23.59 -8.08
CA ALA A 670 -28.25 23.79 -9.28
C ALA A 670 -29.20 22.60 -9.50
N ALA A 671 -30.36 22.85 -10.12
CA ALA A 671 -31.32 21.82 -10.51
C ALA A 671 -32.05 22.22 -11.78
N ARG A 672 -32.44 21.19 -12.57
CA ARG A 672 -33.27 21.32 -13.78
C ARG A 672 -34.23 20.14 -13.84
N GLU A 673 -35.50 20.43 -14.15
CA GLU A 673 -36.49 19.41 -14.47
C GLU A 673 -36.51 19.16 -15.95
N LEU A 674 -36.78 17.93 -16.37
CA LEU A 674 -36.86 17.47 -17.74
C LEU A 674 -38.28 16.96 -17.98
N SER A 675 -38.98 17.55 -18.98
CA SER A 675 -40.26 17.07 -19.47
C SER A 675 -40.03 15.87 -20.39
N ALA A 676 -41.08 15.06 -20.60
CA ALA A 676 -41.02 13.95 -21.57
C ALA A 676 -40.72 14.41 -23.01
N ASP A 677 -41.20 15.57 -23.40
CA ASP A 677 -41.04 16.13 -24.77
C ASP A 677 -39.55 16.45 -25.08
N GLU A 678 -38.79 16.83 -24.07
CA GLU A 678 -37.34 17.08 -24.24
C GLU A 678 -36.55 15.83 -24.66
N PHE A 679 -37.05 14.65 -24.37
CA PHE A 679 -36.42 13.39 -24.78
C PHE A 679 -36.71 13.07 -26.28
N GLY A 680 -37.71 13.69 -26.88
CA GLY A 680 -38.14 13.49 -28.28
C GLY A 680 -38.59 12.04 -28.55
N ALA A 681 -38.28 11.49 -29.74
CA ALA A 681 -38.72 10.15 -30.11
C ALA A 681 -38.14 9.10 -29.10
N PRO A 682 -38.98 8.15 -28.65
CA PRO A 682 -38.54 7.09 -27.72
C PRO A 682 -37.41 6.23 -28.31
N GLY A 683 -36.45 5.88 -27.52
CA GLY A 683 -35.49 4.81 -27.82
C GLY A 683 -34.02 5.16 -27.90
N GLY A 684 -33.63 6.47 -27.95
CA GLY A 684 -32.21 6.91 -27.96
C GLY A 684 -31.74 7.51 -26.65
N TYR A 685 -30.45 7.45 -26.38
CA TYR A 685 -29.80 8.28 -25.33
C TYR A 685 -29.63 9.71 -25.83
N ARG A 686 -29.84 10.67 -24.95
CA ARG A 686 -29.66 12.10 -25.20
C ARG A 686 -28.88 12.76 -24.06
N LEU A 687 -28.09 13.79 -24.42
CA LEU A 687 -27.38 14.63 -23.46
C LEU A 687 -28.28 15.77 -23.00
N PHE A 688 -28.37 15.90 -21.68
CA PHE A 688 -29.04 17.02 -21.00
C PHE A 688 -28.03 17.75 -20.16
N ASP A 689 -27.88 19.04 -20.37
CA ASP A 689 -26.91 19.86 -19.66
C ASP A 689 -27.51 20.61 -18.47
N LEU A 690 -26.61 20.95 -17.52
CA LEU A 690 -26.91 21.80 -16.39
C LEU A 690 -25.65 22.59 -16.03
N SER A 691 -25.72 23.93 -16.18
CA SER A 691 -24.64 24.82 -15.77
C SER A 691 -24.74 25.14 -14.27
N PHE A 692 -23.59 25.27 -13.65
CA PHE A 692 -23.51 25.65 -12.23
C PHE A 692 -22.22 26.42 -11.92
N VAL A 693 -22.26 27.22 -10.87
CA VAL A 693 -21.08 27.92 -10.36
C VAL A 693 -20.72 27.40 -8.98
N ASN A 694 -19.52 26.86 -8.87
CA ASN A 694 -18.95 26.46 -7.60
C ASN A 694 -18.19 27.66 -6.99
N GLN A 695 -18.80 28.35 -6.03
CA GLN A 695 -18.25 29.58 -5.42
C GLN A 695 -17.04 29.32 -4.54
N GLU A 696 -16.87 28.08 -4.07
CA GLU A 696 -15.75 27.61 -3.28
C GLU A 696 -15.50 26.14 -3.57
N SER A 697 -14.24 25.70 -3.47
CA SER A 697 -13.89 24.29 -3.68
C SER A 697 -14.68 23.39 -2.74
N ALA A 698 -15.37 22.39 -3.30
CA ALA A 698 -16.33 21.55 -2.59
C ALA A 698 -16.40 20.12 -3.14
N ARG A 699 -16.94 19.21 -2.32
CA ARG A 699 -17.28 17.85 -2.76
C ARG A 699 -18.65 17.86 -3.45
N ILE A 700 -18.64 17.72 -4.75
CA ILE A 700 -19.84 17.78 -5.60
C ILE A 700 -20.26 16.37 -6.02
N GLU A 701 -21.55 16.13 -5.99
CA GLU A 701 -22.23 14.94 -6.49
C GLU A 701 -23.26 15.35 -7.54
N PHE A 702 -23.31 14.60 -8.65
CA PHE A 702 -24.26 14.78 -9.73
C PHE A 702 -25.35 13.72 -9.61
N ARG A 703 -26.62 14.16 -9.56
CA ARG A 703 -27.76 13.29 -9.29
C ARG A 703 -28.81 13.40 -10.38
N VAL A 704 -29.41 12.26 -10.73
CA VAL A 704 -30.66 12.18 -11.53
C VAL A 704 -31.72 11.57 -10.62
N GLN A 705 -32.77 12.31 -10.37
CA GLN A 705 -33.97 11.82 -9.71
C GLN A 705 -35.01 11.42 -10.75
N ARG A 706 -35.58 10.24 -10.59
CA ARG A 706 -36.74 9.75 -11.33
C ARG A 706 -37.99 10.38 -10.73
N LEU A 707 -38.89 10.90 -11.60
CA LEU A 707 -40.13 11.55 -11.24
C LEU A 707 -41.31 10.96 -12.05
N GLY A 708 -42.55 11.21 -11.58
CA GLY A 708 -43.80 10.96 -12.31
C GLY A 708 -43.99 9.51 -12.76
N GLY A 709 -43.43 8.52 -12.12
CA GLY A 709 -43.55 7.13 -12.57
C GLY A 709 -42.84 6.81 -13.89
N SER A 710 -42.03 7.73 -14.44
CA SER A 710 -41.34 7.61 -15.74
C SER A 710 -40.44 6.36 -15.80
N GLY A 711 -40.38 5.70 -16.98
CA GLY A 711 -39.35 4.72 -17.29
C GLY A 711 -38.08 5.42 -17.77
N LEU A 712 -36.98 5.36 -16.98
CA LEU A 712 -35.76 6.12 -17.25
C LEU A 712 -34.51 5.21 -17.17
N ARG A 713 -33.55 5.47 -18.08
CA ARG A 713 -32.19 4.90 -18.02
C ARG A 713 -31.14 5.98 -17.96
N ALA A 714 -30.11 5.81 -17.14
CA ALA A 714 -28.96 6.70 -17.02
C ALA A 714 -27.66 5.95 -17.37
N ASP A 715 -26.88 6.50 -18.30
CA ASP A 715 -25.62 5.93 -18.79
C ASP A 715 -24.41 6.54 -18.08
N PHE A 716 -24.29 7.87 -18.13
CA PHE A 716 -23.20 8.59 -17.47
C PHE A 716 -23.57 10.04 -17.15
N ALA A 717 -22.78 10.67 -16.26
CA ALA A 717 -22.66 12.13 -16.17
C ALA A 717 -21.23 12.53 -16.55
N TYR A 718 -21.11 13.72 -17.20
CA TYR A 718 -19.85 14.25 -17.72
C TYR A 718 -19.73 15.75 -17.43
N VAL A 719 -18.57 16.20 -16.91
CA VAL A 719 -18.39 17.57 -16.40
C VAL A 719 -17.16 18.21 -17.00
N LEU A 720 -17.30 19.47 -17.44
CA LEU A 720 -16.22 20.35 -17.86
C LEU A 720 -16.32 21.71 -17.17
N PHE A 721 -15.23 22.50 -17.25
CA PHE A 721 -15.32 23.95 -17.03
C PHE A 721 -16.20 24.57 -18.11
N ASP A 722 -17.04 25.53 -17.74
CA ASP A 722 -17.92 26.21 -18.67
C ASP A 722 -17.10 27.05 -19.66
N GLY A 723 -17.50 27.00 -20.94
CA GLY A 723 -16.80 27.60 -22.06
C GLY A 723 -15.57 26.84 -22.55
N GLU A 724 -15.36 25.60 -22.08
CA GLU A 724 -14.47 24.66 -22.75
C GLU A 724 -15.14 24.05 -23.98
N GLU A 725 -14.45 24.10 -25.12
CA GLU A 725 -14.91 23.47 -26.37
C GLU A 725 -14.74 21.95 -26.32
N ASP A 726 -15.68 21.21 -26.87
CA ASP A 726 -15.63 19.75 -26.91
C ASP A 726 -16.05 19.25 -28.31
N PRO A 727 -15.21 18.45 -29.02
CA PRO A 727 -13.81 18.14 -28.73
C PRO A 727 -12.82 19.24 -29.17
N ARG A 728 -11.67 19.35 -28.51
CA ARG A 728 -10.58 20.20 -28.98
C ARG A 728 -9.76 19.49 -30.05
N PRO A 729 -9.20 20.25 -31.05
CA PRO A 729 -8.33 19.66 -32.06
C PRO A 729 -6.91 19.34 -31.53
N ARG A 730 -6.52 19.92 -30.40
CA ARG A 730 -5.16 19.77 -29.84
C ARG A 730 -5.15 19.84 -28.33
N TYR A 731 -4.27 19.04 -27.72
CA TYR A 731 -3.98 18.99 -26.29
C TYR A 731 -2.48 19.00 -26.05
N GLU A 732 -1.98 19.97 -25.30
CA GLU A 732 -0.58 20.04 -24.88
C GLU A 732 -0.30 18.97 -23.81
N ALA A 733 0.88 18.34 -23.87
CA ALA A 733 1.26 17.22 -23.01
C ALA A 733 1.19 17.56 -21.51
N GLU A 734 1.66 18.76 -21.17
CA GLU A 734 1.71 19.22 -19.79
C GLU A 734 0.33 19.55 -19.20
N ASP A 735 -0.69 19.72 -20.03
CA ASP A 735 -2.07 19.91 -19.60
C ASP A 735 -2.85 18.57 -19.45
N LEU A 736 -2.21 17.44 -19.72
CA LEU A 736 -2.73 16.10 -19.49
C LEU A 736 -2.17 15.52 -18.19
N TYR A 737 -2.71 14.38 -17.74
CA TYR A 737 -2.08 13.60 -16.67
C TYR A 737 -0.81 12.95 -17.18
N HIS A 738 0.29 13.10 -16.45
CA HIS A 738 1.57 12.50 -16.78
C HIS A 738 2.38 12.17 -15.52
N ILE A 739 3.28 11.21 -15.63
CA ILE A 739 4.26 10.87 -14.61
C ILE A 739 5.63 11.47 -14.90
N GLY A 740 5.87 11.89 -16.14
CA GLY A 740 7.11 12.54 -16.54
C GLY A 740 7.23 13.98 -16.01
N ARG A 741 8.40 14.56 -16.21
CA ARG A 741 8.70 15.96 -15.83
C ARG A 741 8.25 16.89 -16.93
N CYS A 742 7.59 17.99 -16.56
CA CYS A 742 7.39 19.11 -17.49
C CYS A 742 8.72 19.86 -17.59
N ILE A 743 9.26 19.98 -18.80
CA ILE A 743 10.50 20.69 -19.12
C ILE A 743 10.19 21.87 -20.06
N GLU A 744 10.98 22.94 -19.95
CA GLU A 744 11.00 24.00 -20.95
C GLU A 744 11.70 23.50 -22.20
N ASP A 745 11.08 23.62 -23.37
CA ASP A 745 11.61 23.21 -24.64
C ASP A 745 11.11 24.13 -25.75
N ALA A 746 12.05 24.92 -26.29
CA ALA A 746 11.75 25.88 -27.34
C ALA A 746 11.28 25.23 -28.66
N ALA A 747 11.55 23.92 -28.86
CA ALA A 747 11.08 23.18 -30.02
C ALA A 747 9.66 22.59 -29.83
N ALA A 748 9.14 22.56 -28.62
CA ALA A 748 7.78 22.16 -28.33
C ALA A 748 6.81 23.30 -28.65
N SER A 749 5.61 22.95 -29.10
CA SER A 749 4.60 23.91 -29.58
C SER A 749 4.13 24.91 -28.54
N GLY A 750 3.99 24.46 -27.28
CA GLY A 750 3.64 25.29 -26.13
C GLY A 750 4.85 25.86 -25.36
N GLY A 751 6.08 25.64 -25.87
CA GLY A 751 7.32 25.97 -25.16
C GLY A 751 7.64 25.03 -24.02
N HIS A 752 6.86 23.96 -23.83
CA HIS A 752 7.04 22.93 -22.81
C HIS A 752 6.76 21.54 -23.37
N ALA A 753 7.41 20.55 -22.81
CA ALA A 753 7.16 19.14 -23.12
C ALA A 753 7.19 18.30 -21.84
N VAL A 754 6.66 17.09 -21.91
CA VAL A 754 6.75 16.10 -20.85
C VAL A 754 7.86 15.13 -21.18
N GLU A 755 8.91 15.10 -20.36
CA GLU A 755 10.02 14.16 -20.44
C GLU A 755 9.86 13.02 -19.44
N ILE A 756 10.12 11.78 -19.88
CA ILE A 756 10.20 10.60 -19.03
C ILE A 756 11.56 9.94 -19.16
N SER A 757 12.16 9.58 -18.04
CA SER A 757 13.42 8.83 -17.99
C SER A 757 13.16 7.32 -18.09
N ARG A 758 14.26 6.54 -18.28
CA ARG A 758 14.22 5.07 -18.30
C ARG A 758 13.88 4.43 -16.95
N GLU A 759 13.84 5.20 -15.87
CA GLU A 759 13.78 4.71 -14.50
C GLU A 759 12.39 4.93 -13.87
N GLU A 760 11.44 5.48 -14.64
CA GLU A 760 10.07 5.68 -14.19
C GLU A 760 9.24 4.38 -14.28
N ASP A 761 8.09 4.35 -13.59
CA ASP A 761 7.20 3.18 -13.56
C ASP A 761 6.59 2.88 -14.95
N PRO A 762 6.99 1.80 -15.67
CA PRO A 762 6.47 1.49 -17.00
C PRO A 762 5.00 1.01 -16.99
N HIS A 763 4.40 0.76 -15.83
CA HIS A 763 2.98 0.41 -15.72
C HIS A 763 2.08 1.63 -15.59
N MET A 764 2.64 2.77 -15.23
CA MET A 764 1.94 4.05 -15.27
C MET A 764 2.05 4.63 -16.69
N PRO A 765 0.96 5.16 -17.27
CA PRO A 765 1.08 5.82 -18.56
C PRO A 765 1.96 7.08 -18.42
N MET A 766 2.90 7.28 -19.33
CA MET A 766 3.69 8.50 -19.46
C MET A 766 2.78 9.72 -19.47
N ALA A 767 1.76 9.68 -20.33
CA ALA A 767 0.69 10.67 -20.39
C ALA A 767 -0.64 9.99 -20.62
N SER A 768 -1.72 10.58 -20.12
CA SER A 768 -3.08 10.09 -20.33
C SER A 768 -4.13 11.17 -20.19
N GLY A 769 -5.19 11.07 -20.96
CA GLY A 769 -6.32 12.00 -21.01
C GLY A 769 -6.72 12.28 -22.46
N PRO A 770 -7.57 13.28 -22.74
CA PRO A 770 -8.19 14.24 -21.81
C PRO A 770 -9.55 13.80 -21.25
N ASP A 771 -10.03 12.59 -21.51
CA ASP A 771 -11.37 12.11 -21.12
C ASP A 771 -12.50 12.99 -21.72
N ARG A 772 -12.41 13.33 -23.01
CA ARG A 772 -13.35 14.21 -23.72
C ARG A 772 -14.37 13.45 -24.55
N LEU A 773 -15.57 14.03 -24.75
CA LEU A 773 -16.64 13.45 -25.59
C LEU A 773 -16.38 13.69 -27.09
N TYR A 774 -16.40 12.60 -27.86
CA TYR A 774 -16.24 12.62 -29.30
C TYR A 774 -17.47 12.03 -29.97
N PRO A 775 -18.05 12.71 -30.97
CA PRO A 775 -19.17 12.20 -31.76
C PRO A 775 -18.75 11.00 -32.63
N PRO A 776 -19.73 10.23 -33.17
CA PRO A 776 -19.44 9.19 -34.15
C PRO A 776 -18.67 9.73 -35.36
N GLY A 777 -17.73 8.97 -35.90
CA GLY A 777 -16.91 9.33 -37.04
C GLY A 777 -15.59 8.60 -37.10
N GLU A 778 -14.83 8.87 -38.16
CA GLU A 778 -13.46 8.41 -38.32
C GLU A 778 -12.49 9.49 -37.82
N TYR A 779 -11.46 9.07 -37.10
CA TYR A 779 -10.50 9.95 -36.44
C TYR A 779 -9.07 9.54 -36.67
N ARG A 780 -8.21 10.56 -36.74
CA ARG A 780 -6.75 10.39 -36.69
C ARG A 780 -6.20 11.20 -35.51
N ALA A 781 -5.44 10.53 -34.62
CA ALA A 781 -4.68 11.17 -33.56
C ALA A 781 -3.20 11.16 -33.92
N ARG A 782 -2.51 12.31 -33.81
CA ARG A 782 -1.07 12.47 -34.02
C ARG A 782 -0.42 12.81 -32.68
N PHE A 783 0.44 11.92 -32.20
CA PHE A 783 1.22 12.11 -30.99
C PHE A 783 2.58 12.70 -31.37
N MET A 784 2.87 13.91 -30.94
CA MET A 784 4.12 14.61 -31.22
C MET A 784 5.20 14.19 -30.24
N MET A 785 6.11 13.29 -30.66
CA MET A 785 7.06 12.61 -29.76
C MET A 785 8.50 12.66 -30.28
N GLU A 786 9.45 12.59 -29.33
CA GLU A 786 10.88 12.45 -29.53
C GLU A 786 11.44 11.35 -28.64
N ALA A 787 12.46 10.64 -29.10
CA ALA A 787 13.23 9.68 -28.29
C ALA A 787 14.73 9.99 -28.35
N GLU A 788 15.35 10.02 -27.19
CA GLU A 788 16.80 10.09 -26.99
C GLU A 788 17.30 8.78 -26.35
N ASP A 789 18.54 8.39 -26.65
CA ASP A 789 19.21 7.24 -26.05
C ASP A 789 18.39 5.93 -26.12
N ALA A 790 17.75 5.68 -27.26
CA ALA A 790 16.85 4.56 -27.41
C ALA A 790 17.60 3.24 -27.71
N ASP A 791 17.29 2.20 -26.94
CA ASP A 791 17.70 0.83 -27.21
C ASP A 791 16.92 0.26 -28.40
N GLU A 792 17.41 -0.82 -29.00
CA GLU A 792 16.69 -1.52 -30.06
C GLU A 792 15.38 -2.12 -29.55
N GLY A 793 14.34 -2.10 -30.39
CA GLY A 793 13.02 -2.67 -30.11
C GLY A 793 11.95 -1.63 -29.76
N SER A 794 10.84 -2.09 -29.18
CA SER A 794 9.70 -1.25 -28.82
C SER A 794 10.05 -0.36 -27.63
N VAL A 795 9.81 0.97 -27.76
CA VAL A 795 10.09 1.98 -26.74
C VAL A 795 8.83 2.52 -26.07
N ALA A 796 7.68 2.49 -26.78
CA ALA A 796 6.39 2.94 -26.25
C ALA A 796 5.21 2.21 -26.89
N LEU A 797 4.05 2.29 -26.22
CA LEU A 797 2.75 1.88 -26.73
C LEU A 797 1.83 3.09 -26.72
N LEU A 798 1.31 3.49 -27.86
CA LEU A 798 0.23 4.45 -28.00
C LEU A 798 -1.11 3.72 -27.95
N ALA A 799 -2.10 4.32 -27.33
CA ALA A 799 -3.46 3.81 -27.36
C ALA A 799 -4.51 4.93 -27.38
N ALA A 800 -5.57 4.72 -28.16
CA ALA A 800 -6.84 5.41 -28.07
C ALA A 800 -7.85 4.44 -27.43
N SER A 801 -8.47 4.84 -26.35
CA SER A 801 -9.39 4.01 -25.59
C SER A 801 -10.64 4.78 -25.20
N SER A 802 -11.77 4.09 -25.06
CA SER A 802 -12.90 4.69 -24.39
C SER A 802 -12.55 4.88 -22.89
N SER A 803 -13.02 5.97 -22.27
CA SER A 803 -12.87 6.15 -20.83
C SER A 803 -13.65 5.09 -20.01
N PHE A 804 -14.41 4.22 -20.67
CA PHE A 804 -15.02 3.02 -20.08
C PHE A 804 -14.08 1.81 -20.03
N GLY A 805 -12.91 1.88 -20.71
CA GLY A 805 -11.86 0.89 -20.66
C GLY A 805 -11.67 0.04 -21.92
N ASP A 806 -12.45 0.28 -22.98
CA ASP A 806 -12.31 -0.43 -24.24
C ASP A 806 -11.19 0.20 -25.08
N THR A 807 -10.21 -0.58 -25.53
CA THR A 807 -9.18 -0.10 -26.45
C THR A 807 -9.76 -0.08 -27.88
N LEU A 808 -9.73 1.07 -28.52
CA LEU A 808 -10.23 1.29 -29.89
C LEU A 808 -9.13 1.06 -30.91
N ALA A 809 -7.93 1.57 -30.61
CA ALA A 809 -6.74 1.36 -31.41
C ALA A 809 -5.49 1.43 -30.54
N SER A 810 -4.44 0.71 -30.92
CA SER A 810 -3.14 0.80 -30.29
C SER A 810 -2.01 0.53 -31.29
N ARG A 811 -0.83 1.14 -31.03
CA ARG A 811 0.36 0.98 -31.86
C ARG A 811 1.60 0.97 -30.97
N GLU A 812 2.42 -0.07 -31.10
CA GLU A 812 3.76 -0.07 -30.55
C GLU A 812 4.70 0.76 -31.41
N LEU A 813 5.54 1.58 -30.78
CA LEU A 813 6.56 2.37 -31.41
C LEU A 813 7.93 1.75 -31.19
N ALA A 814 8.67 1.55 -32.28
CA ALA A 814 10.07 1.21 -32.22
C ALA A 814 10.94 2.48 -32.11
N ALA A 815 12.17 2.34 -31.63
CA ALA A 815 13.13 3.44 -31.61
C ALA A 815 13.34 4.10 -32.99
N ALA A 816 13.26 3.31 -34.06
CA ALA A 816 13.38 3.78 -35.43
C ALA A 816 12.25 4.73 -35.85
N ASP A 817 11.03 4.56 -35.34
CA ASP A 817 9.87 5.41 -35.66
C ASP A 817 10.07 6.85 -35.16
N LEU A 818 10.90 7.02 -34.13
CA LEU A 818 11.16 8.30 -33.46
C LEU A 818 12.50 8.94 -33.86
N ARG A 819 13.31 8.28 -34.73
CA ARG A 819 14.59 8.80 -35.24
C ARG A 819 14.40 9.61 -36.55
N GLY A 820 15.19 10.70 -36.73
CA GLY A 820 15.32 11.47 -37.98
C GLY A 820 15.26 13.00 -37.80
N PRO A 821 15.26 13.79 -38.87
CA PRO A 821 15.25 15.24 -38.78
C PRO A 821 13.92 15.77 -38.23
N GLY A 822 14.00 16.77 -37.35
CA GLY A 822 12.86 17.30 -36.62
C GLY A 822 12.75 16.68 -35.22
N ARG A 823 12.53 17.55 -34.21
CA ARG A 823 12.63 17.15 -32.80
C ARG A 823 11.42 16.36 -32.36
N TYR A 824 10.21 16.82 -32.66
CA TYR A 824 8.96 16.12 -32.37
C TYR A 824 8.34 15.54 -33.63
N ARG A 825 8.19 14.21 -33.67
CA ARG A 825 7.64 13.50 -34.83
C ARG A 825 6.21 13.07 -34.60
N PRO A 826 5.31 13.28 -35.58
CA PRO A 826 3.95 12.79 -35.51
C PRO A 826 3.92 11.26 -35.59
N GLN A 827 3.34 10.62 -34.59
CA GLN A 827 3.02 9.20 -34.56
C GLN A 827 1.52 9.05 -34.70
N GLU A 828 1.06 8.51 -35.82
CA GLU A 828 -0.36 8.47 -36.15
C GLU A 828 -1.05 7.21 -35.62
N LEU A 829 -2.29 7.38 -35.16
CA LEU A 829 -3.20 6.34 -34.72
C LEU A 829 -4.60 6.63 -35.28
N GLU A 830 -5.16 5.71 -36.05
CA GLU A 830 -6.47 5.85 -36.67
C GLU A 830 -7.50 4.96 -35.95
N PHE A 831 -8.71 5.47 -35.73
CA PHE A 831 -9.81 4.73 -35.10
C PHE A 831 -11.17 5.27 -35.53
N THR A 832 -12.22 4.46 -35.35
CA THR A 832 -13.61 4.79 -35.68
C THR A 832 -14.47 4.73 -34.43
N LEU A 833 -15.42 5.65 -34.34
CA LEU A 833 -16.43 5.68 -33.27
C LEU A 833 -17.82 5.49 -33.88
N ASP A 834 -18.57 4.51 -33.41
CA ASP A 834 -19.94 4.23 -33.83
C ASP A 834 -20.99 5.05 -33.07
N ARG A 835 -20.57 5.63 -31.91
CA ARG A 835 -21.44 6.37 -31.00
C ARG A 835 -20.65 7.46 -30.26
N LEU A 836 -21.38 8.39 -29.62
CA LEU A 836 -20.79 9.38 -28.72
C LEU A 836 -19.97 8.67 -27.63
N THR A 837 -18.67 8.90 -27.59
CA THR A 837 -17.73 8.16 -26.72
C THR A 837 -16.78 9.12 -26.02
N PRO A 838 -16.65 9.04 -24.68
CA PRO A 838 -15.58 9.74 -23.98
C PRO A 838 -14.26 9.03 -24.25
N LEU A 839 -13.30 9.76 -24.83
CA LEU A 839 -12.00 9.23 -25.24
C LEU A 839 -10.89 9.58 -24.27
N GLN A 840 -9.99 8.62 -24.10
CA GLN A 840 -8.72 8.76 -23.43
C GLN A 840 -7.62 8.31 -24.37
N PHE A 841 -6.62 9.17 -24.57
CA PHE A 841 -5.35 8.80 -25.21
C PHE A 841 -4.34 8.48 -24.14
N SER A 842 -3.46 7.52 -24.40
CA SER A 842 -2.39 7.18 -23.46
C SER A 842 -1.11 6.79 -24.19
N ILE A 843 0.01 7.12 -23.54
CA ILE A 843 1.35 6.73 -23.95
C ILE A 843 1.92 5.90 -22.79
N ARG A 844 2.24 4.62 -23.04
CA ARG A 844 2.97 3.77 -22.10
C ARG A 844 4.40 3.61 -22.58
N HIS A 845 5.37 3.89 -21.74
CA HIS A 845 6.79 3.68 -22.04
C HIS A 845 7.26 2.28 -21.61
N PHE A 846 8.40 1.82 -22.13
CA PHE A 846 8.96 0.49 -21.84
C PHE A 846 10.36 0.57 -21.19
N ASN A 847 10.77 1.70 -20.66
CA ASN A 847 12.08 1.94 -20.03
C ASN A 847 13.30 1.71 -20.95
N ARG A 848 13.11 1.86 -22.28
CA ARG A 848 14.15 1.63 -23.29
C ARG A 848 14.66 2.89 -23.97
N ALA A 849 14.06 4.04 -23.64
CA ALA A 849 14.44 5.33 -24.19
C ALA A 849 14.10 6.43 -23.17
N ARG A 850 14.78 7.57 -23.28
CA ARG A 850 14.29 8.83 -22.77
C ARG A 850 13.29 9.35 -23.80
N LEU A 851 12.04 9.53 -23.39
CA LEU A 851 10.98 9.99 -24.28
C LEU A 851 10.57 11.40 -23.93
N ARG A 852 10.30 12.22 -24.95
CA ARG A 852 9.64 13.51 -24.82
C ARG A 852 8.35 13.50 -25.60
N PHE A 853 7.35 14.15 -25.04
CA PHE A 853 6.01 14.26 -25.61
C PHE A 853 5.55 15.70 -25.54
N ASP A 854 5.18 16.30 -26.69
CA ASP A 854 4.79 17.69 -26.85
C ASP A 854 3.25 17.85 -26.84
N ALA A 855 2.55 17.15 -27.73
CA ALA A 855 1.11 17.34 -27.88
C ALA A 855 0.42 16.13 -28.55
N ILE A 856 -0.92 16.10 -28.43
CA ILE A 856 -1.80 15.27 -29.27
C ILE A 856 -2.64 16.17 -30.17
N GLU A 857 -2.58 15.96 -31.46
CA GLU A 857 -3.47 16.58 -32.44
C GLU A 857 -4.53 15.58 -32.90
N ILE A 858 -5.78 16.02 -33.00
CA ILE A 858 -6.89 15.14 -33.35
C ILE A 858 -7.67 15.75 -34.53
N GLU A 859 -7.77 14.96 -35.57
CA GLU A 859 -8.47 15.31 -36.80
C GLU A 859 -9.64 14.34 -37.00
N ARG A 860 -10.83 14.88 -37.28
CA ARG A 860 -11.96 14.11 -37.76
C ARG A 860 -11.87 14.05 -39.28
N ARG A 861 -11.91 12.86 -39.86
CA ARG A 861 -11.88 12.61 -41.29
C ARG A 861 -13.25 12.71 -41.92
#